data_cfbb826d5298670b152b2b5cf3f94bc7
#
_entry.id   cfbb826d5298670b152b2b5cf3f94bc7
#
_cell.length_a   1.000
_cell.length_b   1.000
_cell.length_c   1.000
_cell.angle_alpha   90.00
_cell.angle_beta   90.00
_cell.angle_gamma   90.00
#
_symmetry.space_group_name_H-M   'P 1'
#
loop_
_entity.id
_entity.type
_entity.pdbx_description
1 polymer ?
#
loop_
_entity_poly.entity_id
_entity_poly.type
_entity_poly.pdbx_seq_one_letter_code
_entity_poly.pdbx_strand_id
1 'polypeptide(L)'
;MKVLFKSFVLCALLFFCSMKVFSDDRLQHPTGNGVFKVDYPKKRPVLGPASHTDGNQYAVILSGGKNMEENDENYWYDCSFLYTTLRNAYNIPKGNIKVLMSDGTDPANDLKVYGEEHKYVSSPLDLDGDGIADIEYAATKENLGKVLLELSERMTEKDHLIFYVVDHGSRNEEEPLISYICLWGDNVRLYPEELSEMLKSINAGYMTLVFGQCNGGGFIPYLQADNRLVMAACRDNEWSYCRLEEPYDEFVYQWTSALAGCTPYGDPVDADYDKNGVVTLLEAYRYAEENDGYKDGDLSFGGIREHPMASYLAGTNIEDLSLSYIPNPVELIFSDGSGQGKAPWATDAIALSPERDGMDWTNSNSDFSQSTDKSVVVKVRNRGVKPYSQADKSVSLYWSEAFYNTVSDSWRWDTPSSDDYSCGMFATAPLDGTILPGRETSVTLEKKFDKKTAGQISSDNVGLNYRAVIYDTDKGVADRKATSVLKSVQAATYGNERNVFLANHDGAPVSYSLRFNVTGKDGDDLFRKAELEFRSSGITSHRYTLDGVKEDAANSGTFIVEGNGAEISGINMEAGECLATSLGCSFFADEAIPDTSFYNVAVSVTDDATGKCVGGENFIVRSLPRKAIKVTPECYIYNGKHFLTLSDASERLSCQWFDPDGRYLGEGYTFAIGDDPVLGEYKVRVCSKKDGALVYDSLKVVNDLLQKSFKIDVATSRIYITFRHELQEDVDVIVSTTSVKGQTTHLPKGQKNYTVHYNSVGGINNVVMVTFIVNGVKTETYKLQ
;
A
#
# COMPACT_ATOMS: atom_id res chain seq x y z
N MET A 1 -50.58 -29.79 -10.79
CA MET A 1 -51.64 -28.93 -11.39
C MET A 1 -51.86 -27.58 -10.66
N LYS A 2 -51.61 -27.43 -9.39
CA LYS A 2 -51.69 -26.11 -8.71
C LYS A 2 -50.34 -25.34 -8.74
N VAL A 3 -49.25 -25.98 -8.96
CA VAL A 3 -47.89 -25.37 -9.04
C VAL A 3 -47.63 -24.89 -10.48
N LEU A 4 -48.06 -25.62 -11.52
CA LEU A 4 -47.96 -25.20 -12.92
C LEU A 4 -48.76 -23.88 -13.17
N PHE A 5 -49.90 -23.68 -12.51
CA PHE A 5 -50.70 -22.46 -12.67
C PHE A 5 -50.08 -21.21 -12.06
N LYS A 6 -49.26 -21.38 -11.02
CA LYS A 6 -48.50 -20.23 -10.42
C LYS A 6 -47.31 -19.79 -11.26
N SER A 7 -46.62 -20.71 -11.89
CA SER A 7 -45.52 -20.39 -12.81
C SER A 7 -46.02 -19.70 -14.08
N PHE A 8 -47.12 -20.14 -14.61
CA PHE A 8 -47.76 -19.54 -15.81
C PHE A 8 -48.33 -18.15 -15.53
N VAL A 9 -48.87 -17.90 -14.37
CA VAL A 9 -49.38 -16.59 -13.96
C VAL A 9 -48.25 -15.62 -13.63
N LEU A 10 -47.11 -16.11 -13.13
CA LEU A 10 -45.93 -15.27 -12.86
C LEU A 10 -45.20 -14.90 -14.18
N CYS A 11 -45.08 -15.81 -15.12
CA CYS A 11 -44.63 -15.49 -16.47
C CYS A 11 -45.57 -14.51 -17.20
N ALA A 12 -46.92 -14.67 -17.05
CA ALA A 12 -47.86 -13.75 -17.65
C ALA A 12 -47.86 -12.37 -16.99
N LEU A 13 -47.52 -12.25 -15.71
CA LEU A 13 -47.36 -10.97 -15.01
C LEU A 13 -46.05 -10.27 -15.35
N LEU A 14 -44.99 -11.00 -15.66
CA LEU A 14 -43.75 -10.44 -16.19
C LEU A 14 -43.89 -10.03 -17.65
N PHE A 15 -44.75 -10.67 -18.41
CA PHE A 15 -45.13 -10.28 -19.78
C PHE A 15 -45.91 -8.96 -19.85
N PHE A 16 -46.63 -8.58 -18.78
CA PHE A 16 -47.35 -7.30 -18.70
C PHE A 16 -46.45 -6.12 -18.29
N CYS A 17 -45.26 -6.35 -17.75
CA CYS A 17 -44.31 -5.28 -17.42
C CYS A 17 -43.54 -4.74 -18.63
N SER A 18 -43.48 -5.50 -19.73
CA SER A 18 -42.82 -5.08 -20.98
C SER A 18 -43.68 -4.20 -21.91
N MET A 19 -44.88 -3.76 -21.47
CA MET A 19 -45.73 -2.86 -22.22
C MET A 19 -45.53 -1.37 -21.88
N LYS A 20 -44.29 -0.90 -21.70
CA LYS A 20 -44.03 0.54 -21.89
C LYS A 20 -43.55 0.72 -23.34
N VAL A 21 -44.35 1.40 -24.13
CA VAL A 21 -43.97 1.88 -25.43
C VAL A 21 -42.69 2.69 -25.27
N PHE A 22 -41.61 2.25 -25.83
CA PHE A 22 -40.39 3.03 -25.94
C PHE A 22 -40.68 4.25 -26.81
N SER A 23 -40.94 5.38 -26.18
CA SER A 23 -41.20 6.67 -26.85
C SER A 23 -39.96 7.58 -26.87
N ASP A 24 -38.77 6.99 -26.77
CA ASP A 24 -37.57 7.79 -26.80
C ASP A 24 -37.13 8.01 -28.26
N ASP A 25 -37.23 9.27 -28.72
CA ASP A 25 -36.76 9.67 -30.06
C ASP A 25 -35.26 9.42 -30.30
N ARG A 26 -34.52 9.01 -29.24
CA ARG A 26 -33.12 8.64 -29.31
C ARG A 26 -32.89 7.22 -29.83
N LEU A 27 -33.90 6.36 -29.76
CA LEU A 27 -33.83 4.98 -30.24
C LEU A 27 -34.33 4.88 -31.67
N GLN A 28 -33.50 4.42 -32.58
CA GLN A 28 -33.92 4.05 -33.92
C GLN A 28 -34.24 2.54 -33.93
N HIS A 29 -35.50 2.21 -34.19
CA HIS A 29 -35.95 0.83 -34.27
C HIS A 29 -35.17 0.07 -35.37
N PRO A 30 -34.79 -1.20 -35.17
CA PRO A 30 -34.07 -1.99 -36.14
C PRO A 30 -34.84 -2.15 -37.48
N THR A 31 -36.14 -1.90 -37.46
CA THR A 31 -36.98 -1.93 -38.65
C THR A 31 -37.05 -0.60 -39.42
N GLY A 32 -36.51 0.47 -38.87
CA GLY A 32 -36.39 1.75 -39.59
C GLY A 32 -35.14 1.75 -40.48
N ASN A 33 -35.09 2.62 -41.50
CA ASN A 33 -33.85 2.84 -42.28
C ASN A 33 -32.74 3.52 -41.44
N GLY A 34 -32.81 3.41 -40.11
CA GLY A 34 -31.89 3.99 -39.17
C GLY A 34 -31.01 2.97 -38.56
N VAL A 35 -29.78 3.14 -38.80
CA VAL A 35 -28.70 2.39 -38.19
C VAL A 35 -28.53 2.91 -36.77
N PHE A 36 -28.49 1.99 -35.80
CA PHE A 36 -28.12 2.31 -34.45
C PHE A 36 -26.69 2.86 -34.41
N LYS A 37 -26.50 4.06 -33.92
CA LYS A 37 -25.16 4.68 -33.75
C LYS A 37 -24.93 5.02 -32.32
N VAL A 38 -23.91 4.40 -31.73
CA VAL A 38 -23.36 4.82 -30.45
C VAL A 38 -22.54 6.10 -30.65
N ASP A 39 -22.90 7.19 -29.98
CA ASP A 39 -22.14 8.45 -30.06
C ASP A 39 -21.02 8.44 -29.01
N TYR A 40 -19.91 7.77 -29.33
CA TYR A 40 -18.76 7.63 -28.45
C TYR A 40 -18.18 8.99 -28.07
N PRO A 41 -17.75 9.20 -26.81
CA PRO A 41 -17.10 10.42 -26.38
C PRO A 41 -15.84 10.69 -27.23
N LYS A 42 -15.65 11.95 -27.63
CA LYS A 42 -14.51 12.36 -28.48
C LYS A 42 -13.14 12.16 -27.87
N LYS A 43 -13.06 11.99 -26.55
CA LYS A 43 -11.87 11.57 -25.82
C LYS A 43 -12.05 10.11 -25.40
N ARG A 44 -11.50 9.22 -26.18
CA ARG A 44 -11.34 7.82 -25.75
C ARG A 44 -10.44 7.78 -24.52
N PRO A 45 -10.66 6.83 -23.57
CA PRO A 45 -9.65 6.51 -22.56
C PRO A 45 -8.32 6.32 -23.28
N VAL A 46 -7.27 6.93 -22.79
CA VAL A 46 -5.94 6.73 -23.33
C VAL A 46 -5.66 5.24 -23.18
N LEU A 47 -5.49 4.55 -24.30
CA LEU A 47 -5.04 3.18 -24.30
C LEU A 47 -3.78 3.12 -23.46
N GLY A 48 -3.73 2.20 -22.49
CA GLY A 48 -2.64 2.10 -21.52
C GLY A 48 -1.25 2.06 -22.15
N PRO A 49 -0.19 2.01 -21.35
CA PRO A 49 1.16 2.12 -21.85
C PRO A 49 1.34 1.14 -23.00
N ALA A 50 1.83 1.64 -24.13
CA ALA A 50 2.02 0.89 -25.38
C ALA A 50 3.07 -0.23 -25.23
N SER A 51 2.80 -1.18 -24.38
CA SER A 51 3.42 -2.50 -24.42
C SER A 51 2.61 -3.33 -25.38
N HIS A 52 2.93 -3.26 -26.64
CA HIS A 52 2.34 -4.14 -27.64
C HIS A 52 2.52 -5.58 -27.20
N THR A 53 1.43 -6.20 -26.77
CA THR A 53 1.35 -7.66 -26.84
C THR A 53 1.18 -7.99 -28.31
N ASP A 54 1.95 -8.93 -28.82
CA ASP A 54 1.81 -9.44 -30.20
C ASP A 54 0.50 -10.22 -30.40
N GLY A 55 -0.43 -10.21 -29.44
CA GLY A 55 -1.68 -10.95 -29.46
C GLY A 55 -2.84 -10.14 -30.03
N ASN A 56 -3.85 -10.86 -30.53
CA ASN A 56 -5.06 -10.29 -31.11
C ASN A 56 -6.27 -10.55 -30.20
N GLN A 57 -7.23 -9.64 -30.26
CA GLN A 57 -8.56 -9.82 -29.68
C GLN A 57 -9.45 -10.55 -30.69
N TYR A 58 -10.15 -11.57 -30.23
CA TYR A 58 -11.18 -12.29 -30.96
C TYR A 58 -12.48 -12.28 -30.17
N ALA A 59 -13.62 -12.29 -30.86
CA ALA A 59 -14.91 -12.33 -30.19
C ALA A 59 -15.86 -13.31 -30.90
N VAL A 60 -16.65 -14.01 -30.09
CA VAL A 60 -17.83 -14.77 -30.53
C VAL A 60 -19.03 -14.17 -29.80
N ILE A 61 -19.99 -13.66 -30.56
CA ILE A 61 -21.26 -13.11 -30.04
C ILE A 61 -22.34 -14.14 -30.40
N LEU A 62 -23.03 -14.66 -29.39
CA LEU A 62 -24.02 -15.73 -29.52
C LEU A 62 -25.34 -15.29 -28.91
N SER A 63 -26.43 -15.30 -29.76
CA SER A 63 -27.79 -15.03 -29.34
C SER A 63 -28.77 -15.88 -30.17
N GLY A 64 -29.30 -16.89 -29.58
CA GLY A 64 -30.22 -17.82 -30.26
C GLY A 64 -31.66 -17.34 -30.32
N GLY A 65 -32.13 -16.71 -29.23
CA GLY A 65 -33.53 -16.25 -29.17
C GLY A 65 -34.58 -17.35 -29.19
N LYS A 66 -34.17 -18.63 -29.24
CA LYS A 66 -35.00 -19.83 -29.27
C LYS A 66 -35.86 -19.95 -30.55
N ASN A 67 -36.74 -19.05 -30.82
CA ASN A 67 -37.59 -18.98 -32.03
C ASN A 67 -38.15 -17.56 -32.23
N MET A 68 -38.81 -17.28 -33.33
CA MET A 68 -39.34 -15.97 -33.69
C MET A 68 -40.23 -15.34 -32.57
N GLU A 69 -40.98 -16.17 -31.84
CA GLU A 69 -41.95 -15.66 -30.84
C GLU A 69 -41.29 -15.26 -29.53
N GLU A 70 -40.11 -15.81 -29.27
CA GLU A 70 -39.31 -15.58 -28.04
C GLU A 70 -38.02 -14.81 -28.28
N ASN A 71 -37.64 -14.54 -29.54
CA ASN A 71 -36.46 -13.72 -29.87
C ASN A 71 -36.79 -12.26 -29.77
N ASP A 72 -36.57 -11.71 -28.58
CA ASP A 72 -36.89 -10.33 -28.23
C ASP A 72 -35.84 -9.33 -28.76
N GLU A 73 -36.28 -8.13 -29.13
CA GLU A 73 -35.41 -7.13 -29.76
C GLU A 73 -34.26 -6.64 -28.89
N ASN A 74 -34.34 -6.77 -27.55
CA ASN A 74 -33.24 -6.44 -26.64
C ASN A 74 -31.97 -7.23 -26.95
N TYR A 75 -32.07 -8.52 -27.33
CA TYR A 75 -30.90 -9.29 -27.69
C TYR A 75 -30.17 -8.74 -28.91
N TRP A 76 -30.94 -8.25 -29.89
CA TRP A 76 -30.32 -7.58 -31.05
C TRP A 76 -29.59 -6.31 -30.66
N TYR A 77 -30.21 -5.47 -29.78
CA TYR A 77 -29.59 -4.23 -29.31
C TYR A 77 -28.34 -4.49 -28.47
N ASP A 78 -28.35 -5.48 -27.60
CA ASP A 78 -27.20 -5.87 -26.78
C ASP A 78 -26.03 -6.33 -27.66
N CYS A 79 -26.31 -7.18 -28.66
CA CYS A 79 -25.30 -7.65 -29.61
C CYS A 79 -24.74 -6.51 -30.46
N SER A 80 -25.60 -5.60 -30.94
CA SER A 80 -25.23 -4.41 -31.71
C SER A 80 -24.34 -3.48 -30.90
N PHE A 81 -24.70 -3.24 -29.62
CA PHE A 81 -23.93 -2.36 -28.74
C PHE A 81 -22.53 -2.91 -28.47
N LEU A 82 -22.42 -4.21 -28.13
CA LEU A 82 -21.11 -4.82 -27.95
C LEU A 82 -20.32 -4.85 -29.27
N TYR A 83 -20.91 -5.29 -30.38
CA TYR A 83 -20.24 -5.34 -31.69
C TYR A 83 -19.68 -3.96 -32.06
N THR A 84 -20.49 -2.93 -31.97
CA THR A 84 -20.11 -1.54 -32.28
C THR A 84 -18.99 -1.07 -31.33
N THR A 85 -19.04 -1.43 -30.04
CA THR A 85 -18.00 -1.12 -29.08
C THR A 85 -16.66 -1.78 -29.45
N LEU A 86 -16.67 -3.06 -29.76
CA LEU A 86 -15.46 -3.80 -30.19
C LEU A 86 -14.85 -3.19 -31.47
N ARG A 87 -15.70 -2.84 -32.44
CA ARG A 87 -15.28 -2.26 -33.72
C ARG A 87 -14.79 -0.83 -33.59
N ASN A 88 -15.58 0.05 -32.96
CA ASN A 88 -15.38 1.49 -33.01
C ASN A 88 -14.56 2.02 -31.85
N ALA A 89 -14.71 1.46 -30.66
CA ALA A 89 -13.91 1.88 -29.50
C ALA A 89 -12.53 1.22 -29.47
N TYR A 90 -12.44 -0.05 -29.86
CA TYR A 90 -11.20 -0.84 -29.74
C TYR A 90 -10.57 -1.23 -31.08
N ASN A 91 -11.20 -0.90 -32.21
CA ASN A 91 -10.70 -1.21 -33.57
C ASN A 91 -10.42 -2.70 -33.81
N ILE A 92 -11.17 -3.59 -33.17
CA ILE A 92 -11.01 -5.03 -33.41
C ILE A 92 -11.42 -5.35 -34.85
N PRO A 93 -10.57 -6.04 -35.62
CA PRO A 93 -10.88 -6.34 -37.03
C PRO A 93 -12.18 -7.14 -37.18
N LYS A 94 -13.03 -6.80 -38.15
CA LYS A 94 -14.28 -7.52 -38.43
C LYS A 94 -14.09 -9.04 -38.53
N GLY A 95 -13.04 -9.50 -39.24
CA GLY A 95 -12.73 -10.92 -39.37
C GLY A 95 -12.34 -11.64 -38.08
N ASN A 96 -12.16 -10.92 -36.97
CA ASN A 96 -11.91 -11.49 -35.66
C ASN A 96 -13.16 -11.53 -34.77
N ILE A 97 -14.28 -10.96 -35.23
CA ILE A 97 -15.57 -11.02 -34.55
C ILE A 97 -16.49 -11.93 -35.33
N LYS A 98 -17.04 -12.95 -34.68
CA LYS A 98 -17.99 -13.91 -35.23
C LYS A 98 -19.32 -13.75 -34.54
N VAL A 99 -20.37 -13.50 -35.33
CA VAL A 99 -21.72 -13.31 -34.82
C VAL A 99 -22.59 -14.47 -35.24
N LEU A 100 -23.18 -15.13 -34.27
CA LEU A 100 -24.16 -16.20 -34.44
C LEU A 100 -25.45 -15.71 -33.79
N MET A 101 -26.45 -15.40 -34.62
CA MET A 101 -27.70 -14.81 -34.13
C MET A 101 -28.90 -15.44 -34.83
N SER A 102 -29.92 -15.80 -34.09
CA SER A 102 -31.19 -16.32 -34.50
C SER A 102 -31.05 -17.35 -35.61
N ASP A 103 -31.75 -17.17 -36.79
CA ASP A 103 -31.64 -18.00 -37.96
C ASP A 103 -30.48 -17.64 -38.91
N GLY A 104 -29.67 -16.61 -38.52
CA GLY A 104 -28.49 -16.17 -39.25
C GLY A 104 -28.86 -15.26 -40.43
N THR A 105 -28.57 -15.74 -41.63
CA THR A 105 -28.79 -14.94 -42.86
C THR A 105 -30.10 -15.32 -43.59
N ASP A 106 -30.97 -16.13 -42.97
CA ASP A 106 -32.26 -16.47 -43.58
C ASP A 106 -33.15 -15.20 -43.59
N PRO A 107 -33.80 -14.86 -44.70
CA PRO A 107 -34.65 -13.67 -44.78
C PRO A 107 -36.01 -13.84 -44.09
N ALA A 108 -36.30 -14.97 -43.48
CA ALA A 108 -37.54 -15.19 -42.73
C ALA A 108 -37.63 -14.24 -41.51
N ASN A 109 -38.85 -14.06 -41.02
CA ASN A 109 -39.00 -13.31 -39.78
C ASN A 109 -38.50 -14.11 -38.60
N ASP A 110 -37.57 -13.55 -37.87
CA ASP A 110 -36.89 -14.21 -36.75
C ASP A 110 -36.80 -13.33 -35.50
N LEU A 111 -37.19 -12.04 -35.57
CA LEU A 111 -37.09 -11.06 -34.51
C LEU A 111 -38.47 -10.50 -34.11
N LYS A 112 -38.76 -10.50 -32.82
CA LYS A 112 -39.98 -9.88 -32.25
C LYS A 112 -39.66 -8.50 -31.78
N VAL A 113 -40.35 -7.54 -32.34
CA VAL A 113 -40.25 -6.10 -32.05
C VAL A 113 -41.47 -5.64 -31.26
N TYR A 114 -41.23 -4.95 -30.13
CA TYR A 114 -42.28 -4.44 -29.26
C TYR A 114 -42.91 -3.18 -29.77
N GLY A 115 -44.21 -3.02 -29.59
CA GLY A 115 -45.02 -1.87 -29.98
C GLY A 115 -46.46 -2.02 -29.44
N GLU A 116 -47.40 -1.18 -29.93
CA GLU A 116 -48.82 -1.35 -29.60
C GLU A 116 -49.34 -2.74 -29.97
N GLU A 117 -48.84 -3.29 -31.06
CA GLU A 117 -48.96 -4.69 -31.47
C GLU A 117 -47.55 -5.23 -31.74
N HIS A 118 -47.23 -6.44 -31.29
CA HIS A 118 -45.96 -7.09 -31.63
C HIS A 118 -45.83 -7.32 -33.12
N LYS A 119 -44.68 -6.97 -33.66
CA LYS A 119 -44.30 -7.22 -35.03
C LYS A 119 -43.18 -8.24 -35.09
N TYR A 120 -43.22 -9.06 -36.11
CA TYR A 120 -42.17 -10.00 -36.42
C TYR A 120 -41.49 -9.57 -37.72
N VAL A 121 -40.15 -9.47 -37.67
CA VAL A 121 -39.36 -9.01 -38.81
C VAL A 121 -38.13 -9.89 -38.95
N SER A 122 -37.44 -9.83 -40.08
CA SER A 122 -36.10 -10.41 -40.20
C SER A 122 -35.12 -9.54 -39.47
N SER A 123 -34.24 -10.09 -38.64
CA SER A 123 -33.16 -9.40 -37.94
C SER A 123 -32.31 -8.59 -38.91
N PRO A 124 -32.05 -7.31 -38.63
CA PRO A 124 -31.07 -6.55 -39.42
C PRO A 124 -29.68 -7.18 -39.30
N LEU A 125 -29.06 -7.49 -40.45
CA LEU A 125 -27.76 -8.19 -40.48
C LEU A 125 -26.56 -7.25 -40.13
N ASP A 126 -26.73 -5.95 -40.32
CA ASP A 126 -25.72 -4.92 -40.07
C ASP A 126 -25.89 -4.38 -38.64
N LEU A 127 -24.94 -4.71 -37.75
CA LEU A 127 -25.02 -4.39 -36.35
C LEU A 127 -24.39 -3.01 -35.99
N ASP A 128 -23.43 -2.51 -36.81
CA ASP A 128 -22.74 -1.24 -36.55
C ASP A 128 -23.07 -0.13 -37.54
N GLY A 129 -23.88 -0.46 -38.55
CA GLY A 129 -24.39 0.46 -39.53
C GLY A 129 -23.43 0.96 -40.57
N ASP A 130 -22.47 0.16 -40.90
CA ASP A 130 -21.51 0.44 -41.97
C ASP A 130 -22.02 0.03 -43.35
N GLY A 131 -23.19 -0.59 -43.43
CA GLY A 131 -23.83 -1.10 -44.64
C GLY A 131 -23.37 -2.50 -45.07
N ILE A 132 -22.59 -3.16 -44.20
CA ILE A 132 -22.06 -4.51 -44.47
C ILE A 132 -22.61 -5.47 -43.42
N ALA A 133 -23.17 -6.58 -43.82
CA ALA A 133 -23.72 -7.59 -42.92
C ALA A 133 -22.65 -8.12 -41.94
N ASP A 134 -22.99 -8.20 -40.66
CA ASP A 134 -22.14 -8.67 -39.55
C ASP A 134 -22.61 -10.03 -39.02
N ILE A 135 -23.90 -10.34 -39.11
CA ILE A 135 -24.45 -11.64 -38.76
C ILE A 135 -24.11 -12.62 -39.88
N GLU A 136 -23.28 -13.60 -39.56
CA GLU A 136 -22.79 -14.57 -40.54
C GLU A 136 -23.46 -15.95 -40.40
N TYR A 137 -23.89 -16.33 -39.20
CA TYR A 137 -24.32 -17.68 -38.86
C TYR A 137 -25.61 -17.68 -38.06
N ALA A 138 -26.45 -18.70 -38.31
CA ALA A 138 -27.51 -19.04 -37.36
C ALA A 138 -26.90 -19.56 -36.05
N ALA A 139 -27.55 -19.20 -34.92
CA ALA A 139 -27.12 -19.56 -33.59
C ALA A 139 -27.43 -21.00 -33.24
N THR A 140 -26.76 -21.93 -33.91
CA THR A 140 -26.92 -23.39 -33.73
C THR A 140 -25.63 -24.00 -33.16
N LYS A 141 -25.75 -25.17 -32.50
CA LYS A 141 -24.58 -25.94 -32.03
C LYS A 141 -23.60 -26.28 -33.15
N GLU A 142 -24.11 -26.58 -34.32
CA GLU A 142 -23.28 -26.94 -35.48
C GLU A 142 -22.45 -25.74 -35.93
N ASN A 143 -23.08 -24.59 -36.11
CA ASN A 143 -22.37 -23.38 -36.51
C ASN A 143 -21.41 -22.88 -35.45
N LEU A 144 -21.79 -22.96 -34.16
CA LEU A 144 -20.88 -22.67 -33.07
C LEU A 144 -19.62 -23.56 -33.11
N GLY A 145 -19.81 -24.86 -33.31
CA GLY A 145 -18.68 -25.78 -33.47
C GLY A 145 -17.78 -25.45 -34.65
N LYS A 146 -18.36 -25.05 -35.80
CA LYS A 146 -17.59 -24.59 -36.98
C LYS A 146 -16.79 -23.33 -36.69
N VAL A 147 -17.41 -22.35 -36.07
CA VAL A 147 -16.76 -21.08 -35.71
C VAL A 147 -15.63 -21.30 -34.74
N LEU A 148 -15.84 -22.08 -33.68
CA LEU A 148 -14.80 -22.38 -32.72
C LEU A 148 -13.64 -23.19 -33.31
N LEU A 149 -13.94 -24.10 -34.25
CA LEU A 149 -12.91 -24.81 -35.00
C LEU A 149 -12.09 -23.86 -35.89
N GLU A 150 -12.73 -22.95 -36.64
CA GLU A 150 -12.04 -21.88 -37.41
C GLU A 150 -11.12 -21.04 -36.51
N LEU A 151 -11.61 -20.61 -35.34
CA LEU A 151 -10.82 -19.84 -34.42
C LEU A 151 -9.65 -20.63 -33.83
N SER A 152 -9.82 -21.93 -33.57
CA SER A 152 -8.76 -22.79 -33.07
C SER A 152 -7.57 -22.94 -34.02
N GLU A 153 -7.81 -22.79 -35.32
CA GLU A 153 -6.77 -22.86 -36.37
C GLU A 153 -6.01 -21.52 -36.49
N ARG A 154 -6.60 -20.42 -35.97
CA ARG A 154 -6.05 -19.05 -36.12
C ARG A 154 -5.43 -18.52 -34.82
N MET A 155 -6.03 -18.87 -33.70
CA MET A 155 -5.64 -18.34 -32.40
C MET A 155 -4.41 -19.03 -31.85
N THR A 156 -3.63 -18.25 -31.12
CA THR A 156 -2.40 -18.67 -30.46
C THR A 156 -2.48 -18.35 -28.96
N GLU A 157 -1.53 -18.86 -28.20
CA GLU A 157 -1.41 -18.58 -26.77
C GLU A 157 -1.17 -17.11 -26.41
N LYS A 158 -0.99 -16.23 -27.40
CA LYS A 158 -0.87 -14.78 -27.18
C LYS A 158 -2.20 -14.05 -27.29
N ASP A 159 -3.22 -14.73 -27.84
CA ASP A 159 -4.50 -14.13 -28.20
C ASP A 159 -5.51 -14.22 -27.05
N HIS A 160 -6.51 -13.36 -27.10
CA HIS A 160 -7.64 -13.34 -26.17
C HIS A 160 -8.95 -13.59 -26.91
N LEU A 161 -9.77 -14.50 -26.38
CA LEU A 161 -11.12 -14.79 -26.85
C LEU A 161 -12.15 -14.18 -25.90
N ILE A 162 -13.05 -13.37 -26.44
CA ILE A 162 -14.29 -12.96 -25.78
C ILE A 162 -15.41 -13.85 -26.30
N PHE A 163 -16.07 -14.57 -25.43
CA PHE A 163 -17.27 -15.37 -25.73
C PHE A 163 -18.45 -14.75 -24.98
N TYR A 164 -19.33 -14.11 -25.72
CA TYR A 164 -20.41 -13.33 -25.17
C TYR A 164 -21.74 -13.94 -25.56
N VAL A 165 -22.60 -14.12 -24.58
CA VAL A 165 -23.95 -14.67 -24.74
C VAL A 165 -24.96 -13.70 -24.14
N VAL A 166 -25.96 -13.32 -24.91
CA VAL A 166 -27.21 -12.71 -24.44
C VAL A 166 -28.38 -13.44 -25.09
N ASP A 167 -29.25 -14.05 -24.31
CA ASP A 167 -30.23 -15.02 -24.77
C ASP A 167 -31.19 -15.40 -23.65
N HIS A 168 -32.17 -16.20 -23.96
CA HIS A 168 -32.88 -16.99 -22.96
C HIS A 168 -31.99 -18.07 -22.36
N GLY A 169 -32.10 -18.24 -21.05
CA GLY A 169 -31.49 -19.33 -20.31
C GLY A 169 -32.48 -19.96 -19.35
N SER A 170 -32.23 -21.18 -18.96
CA SER A 170 -32.99 -21.88 -17.93
C SER A 170 -32.15 -23.01 -17.33
N ARG A 171 -32.76 -23.84 -16.50
CA ARG A 171 -32.17 -25.06 -15.96
C ARG A 171 -33.13 -26.24 -16.07
N ASN A 172 -32.63 -27.46 -16.01
CA ASN A 172 -33.45 -28.68 -15.98
C ASN A 172 -34.42 -28.64 -14.79
N GLU A 173 -35.59 -29.26 -14.97
CA GLU A 173 -36.57 -29.39 -13.88
C GLU A 173 -36.28 -30.57 -12.96
N GLU A 174 -35.52 -31.56 -13.42
CA GLU A 174 -35.11 -32.76 -12.68
C GLU A 174 -33.62 -32.71 -12.34
N GLU A 175 -33.25 -33.31 -11.21
CA GLU A 175 -31.86 -33.43 -10.77
C GLU A 175 -31.00 -34.28 -11.74
N PRO A 176 -29.77 -33.90 -12.06
CA PRO A 176 -29.12 -32.69 -11.59
C PRO A 176 -29.68 -31.43 -12.27
N LEU A 177 -29.81 -30.32 -11.50
CA LEU A 177 -30.29 -29.03 -12.00
C LEU A 177 -29.19 -28.33 -12.78
N ILE A 178 -29.08 -28.59 -14.06
CA ILE A 178 -28.03 -28.06 -14.95
C ILE A 178 -28.61 -26.90 -15.77
N SER A 179 -27.94 -25.77 -15.77
CA SER A 179 -28.28 -24.60 -16.58
C SER A 179 -28.05 -24.87 -18.07
N TYR A 180 -28.78 -24.17 -18.94
CA TYR A 180 -28.57 -24.21 -20.38
C TYR A 180 -28.90 -22.87 -21.05
N ILE A 181 -28.34 -22.65 -22.24
CA ILE A 181 -28.67 -21.57 -23.16
C ILE A 181 -29.67 -22.06 -24.16
N CYS A 182 -30.66 -21.25 -24.54
CA CYS A 182 -31.61 -21.54 -25.59
C CYS A 182 -31.06 -21.09 -26.94
N LEU A 183 -30.59 -22.02 -27.78
CA LEU A 183 -30.17 -21.71 -29.12
C LEU A 183 -31.36 -21.67 -30.08
N TRP A 184 -31.13 -21.19 -31.33
CA TRP A 184 -32.15 -21.12 -32.36
C TRP A 184 -32.69 -22.51 -32.72
N GLY A 185 -34.02 -22.62 -32.68
CA GLY A 185 -34.78 -23.83 -32.91
C GLY A 185 -35.44 -24.33 -31.62
N ASP A 186 -36.67 -24.87 -31.77
CA ASP A 186 -37.42 -25.37 -30.64
C ASP A 186 -36.65 -26.46 -29.88
N ASN A 187 -36.49 -26.27 -28.59
CA ASN A 187 -35.80 -27.18 -27.67
C ASN A 187 -34.30 -27.41 -27.96
N VAL A 188 -33.64 -26.55 -28.70
CA VAL A 188 -32.19 -26.62 -28.90
C VAL A 188 -31.51 -25.95 -27.68
N ARG A 189 -30.79 -26.75 -26.88
CA ARG A 189 -30.19 -26.33 -25.60
C ARG A 189 -28.69 -26.56 -25.66
N LEU A 190 -27.90 -25.55 -25.30
CA LEU A 190 -26.45 -25.67 -25.08
C LEU A 190 -26.15 -25.81 -23.58
N TYR A 191 -25.58 -26.92 -23.20
CA TYR A 191 -25.21 -27.20 -21.82
C TYR A 191 -23.76 -26.82 -21.52
N PRO A 192 -23.41 -26.49 -20.23
CA PRO A 192 -22.07 -26.07 -19.83
C PRO A 192 -20.97 -27.07 -20.22
N GLU A 193 -21.21 -28.38 -20.06
CA GLU A 193 -20.25 -29.42 -20.42
C GLU A 193 -19.97 -29.46 -21.94
N GLU A 194 -21.00 -29.27 -22.76
CA GLU A 194 -20.86 -29.23 -24.22
C GLU A 194 -20.00 -28.03 -24.64
N LEU A 195 -20.30 -26.84 -24.06
CA LEU A 195 -19.51 -25.63 -24.33
C LEU A 195 -18.08 -25.78 -23.82
N SER A 196 -17.90 -26.37 -22.65
CA SER A 196 -16.57 -26.64 -22.08
C SER A 196 -15.73 -27.52 -23.02
N GLU A 197 -16.35 -28.57 -23.62
CA GLU A 197 -15.67 -29.45 -24.57
C GLU A 197 -15.31 -28.72 -25.87
N MET A 198 -16.22 -27.91 -26.41
CA MET A 198 -15.98 -27.12 -27.61
C MET A 198 -14.82 -26.14 -27.44
N LEU A 199 -14.71 -25.50 -26.27
CA LEU A 199 -13.66 -24.52 -25.95
C LEU A 199 -12.27 -25.13 -25.72
N LYS A 200 -12.16 -26.45 -25.52
CA LYS A 200 -10.87 -27.12 -25.33
C LYS A 200 -9.94 -27.00 -26.54
N SER A 201 -10.50 -26.91 -27.74
CA SER A 201 -9.72 -26.78 -28.97
C SER A 201 -9.07 -25.41 -29.14
N ILE A 202 -9.52 -24.38 -28.40
CA ILE A 202 -9.04 -23.02 -28.53
C ILE A 202 -7.72 -22.85 -27.77
N ASN A 203 -6.66 -22.52 -28.48
CA ASN A 203 -5.36 -22.22 -27.90
C ASN A 203 -5.21 -20.71 -27.65
N ALA A 204 -6.04 -20.14 -26.76
CA ALA A 204 -5.94 -18.75 -26.34
C ALA A 204 -5.07 -18.59 -25.09
N GLY A 205 -4.39 -17.44 -24.97
CA GLY A 205 -3.74 -17.02 -23.74
C GLY A 205 -4.76 -16.76 -22.66
N TYR A 206 -5.83 -16.06 -23.02
CA TYR A 206 -6.93 -15.69 -22.12
C TYR A 206 -8.28 -15.94 -22.80
N MET A 207 -9.29 -16.25 -22.00
CA MET A 207 -10.69 -16.30 -22.44
C MET A 207 -11.55 -15.52 -21.43
N THR A 208 -12.37 -14.62 -21.96
CA THR A 208 -13.43 -13.95 -21.20
C THR A 208 -14.78 -14.49 -21.65
N LEU A 209 -15.50 -15.12 -20.76
CA LEU A 209 -16.78 -15.78 -21.02
C LEU A 209 -17.87 -15.00 -20.29
N VAL A 210 -18.80 -14.41 -21.01
CA VAL A 210 -19.86 -13.54 -20.50
C VAL A 210 -21.22 -14.16 -20.77
N PHE A 211 -21.98 -14.41 -19.74
CA PHE A 211 -23.29 -15.07 -19.76
C PHE A 211 -24.38 -14.10 -19.27
N GLY A 212 -25.05 -13.43 -20.20
CA GLY A 212 -26.13 -12.49 -19.91
C GLY A 212 -27.50 -13.16 -19.66
N GLN A 213 -27.65 -14.44 -19.96
CA GLN A 213 -28.92 -15.15 -19.85
C GLN A 213 -29.29 -15.56 -18.42
N CYS A 214 -30.58 -15.84 -18.20
CA CYS A 214 -31.09 -16.45 -16.96
C CYS A 214 -30.29 -17.69 -16.55
N ASN A 215 -30.09 -17.89 -15.24
CA ASN A 215 -29.35 -19.01 -14.67
C ASN A 215 -27.88 -19.12 -15.14
N GLY A 216 -27.31 -18.01 -15.65
CA GLY A 216 -25.98 -17.96 -16.24
C GLY A 216 -24.86 -18.43 -15.32
N GLY A 217 -24.98 -18.17 -14.01
CA GLY A 217 -24.00 -18.60 -12.99
C GLY A 217 -23.77 -20.11 -12.93
N GLY A 218 -24.71 -20.90 -13.43
CA GLY A 218 -24.54 -22.35 -13.53
C GLY A 218 -23.51 -22.84 -14.56
N PHE A 219 -23.00 -21.92 -15.41
CA PHE A 219 -21.91 -22.21 -16.34
C PHE A 219 -20.53 -22.10 -15.69
N ILE A 220 -20.39 -21.29 -14.62
CA ILE A 220 -19.12 -21.00 -13.98
C ILE A 220 -18.37 -22.27 -13.55
N PRO A 221 -18.96 -23.23 -12.79
CA PRO A 221 -18.24 -24.39 -12.30
C PRO A 221 -17.63 -25.29 -13.39
N TYR A 222 -18.22 -25.27 -14.61
CA TYR A 222 -17.79 -26.10 -15.74
C TYR A 222 -16.76 -25.42 -16.63
N LEU A 223 -16.71 -24.09 -16.58
CA LEU A 223 -15.90 -23.28 -17.49
C LEU A 223 -14.71 -22.60 -16.83
N GLN A 224 -14.63 -22.59 -15.50
CA GLN A 224 -13.49 -21.99 -14.82
C GLN A 224 -12.18 -22.71 -15.14
N ALA A 225 -11.13 -21.92 -15.39
CA ALA A 225 -9.76 -22.38 -15.60
C ALA A 225 -8.80 -21.24 -15.29
N ASP A 226 -7.50 -21.51 -15.15
CA ASP A 226 -6.50 -20.51 -14.76
C ASP A 226 -6.45 -19.31 -15.72
N ASN A 227 -6.71 -19.52 -17.01
CA ASN A 227 -6.69 -18.48 -18.04
C ASN A 227 -8.08 -17.96 -18.41
N ARG A 228 -9.08 -18.18 -17.58
CA ARG A 228 -10.46 -17.77 -17.87
C ARG A 228 -11.01 -16.81 -16.85
N LEU A 229 -11.59 -15.70 -17.34
CA LEU A 229 -12.49 -14.84 -16.62
C LEU A 229 -13.92 -15.21 -17.04
N VAL A 230 -14.69 -15.81 -16.14
CA VAL A 230 -16.08 -16.23 -16.41
C VAL A 230 -17.01 -15.34 -15.63
N MET A 231 -17.92 -14.67 -16.32
CA MET A 231 -18.90 -13.73 -15.74
C MET A 231 -20.31 -14.14 -16.12
N ALA A 232 -21.25 -13.91 -15.22
CA ALA A 232 -22.67 -14.17 -15.45
C ALA A 232 -23.52 -13.04 -14.86
N ALA A 233 -24.64 -12.71 -15.49
CA ALA A 233 -25.59 -11.71 -15.04
C ALA A 233 -26.22 -12.10 -13.69
N CYS A 234 -26.45 -13.38 -13.46
CA CYS A 234 -27.18 -13.87 -12.28
C CYS A 234 -26.65 -15.21 -11.81
N ARG A 235 -27.06 -15.64 -10.63
CA ARG A 235 -26.77 -16.97 -10.06
C ARG A 235 -27.45 -18.08 -10.87
N ASP A 236 -27.06 -19.32 -10.60
CA ASP A 236 -27.63 -20.53 -11.23
C ASP A 236 -29.14 -20.73 -10.95
N ASN A 237 -29.69 -20.08 -9.96
CA ASN A 237 -31.08 -20.16 -9.54
C ASN A 237 -31.81 -18.82 -9.66
N GLU A 238 -31.27 -17.87 -10.36
CA GLU A 238 -31.82 -16.54 -10.58
C GLU A 238 -32.09 -16.30 -12.08
N TRP A 239 -32.89 -15.28 -12.34
CA TRP A 239 -33.16 -14.81 -13.66
C TRP A 239 -32.35 -13.54 -13.95
N SER A 240 -32.03 -13.31 -15.19
CA SER A 240 -31.54 -12.07 -15.74
C SER A 240 -32.72 -11.23 -16.24
N TYR A 241 -32.60 -9.92 -16.19
CA TYR A 241 -33.71 -9.01 -16.46
C TYR A 241 -33.33 -7.96 -17.48
N CYS A 242 -34.33 -7.63 -18.34
CA CYS A 242 -34.26 -6.48 -19.23
C CYS A 242 -34.51 -5.19 -18.47
N ARG A 243 -33.95 -4.09 -18.91
CA ARG A 243 -34.19 -2.76 -18.38
C ARG A 243 -35.64 -2.33 -18.61
N LEU A 244 -36.21 -1.56 -17.69
CA LEU A 244 -37.62 -1.24 -17.71
C LEU A 244 -38.04 -0.25 -18.85
N GLU A 245 -37.11 0.61 -19.25
CA GLU A 245 -37.41 1.72 -20.19
C GLU A 245 -36.57 1.65 -21.46
N GLU A 246 -35.70 0.67 -21.60
CA GLU A 246 -34.67 0.56 -22.64
C GLU A 246 -34.60 -0.88 -23.15
N PRO A 247 -34.40 -1.13 -24.45
CA PRO A 247 -34.36 -2.49 -25.00
C PRO A 247 -32.97 -3.14 -24.82
N TYR A 248 -32.55 -3.29 -23.59
CA TYR A 248 -31.28 -3.90 -23.21
C TYR A 248 -31.46 -4.76 -21.98
N ASP A 249 -30.66 -5.83 -21.85
CA ASP A 249 -30.53 -6.59 -20.61
C ASP A 249 -29.59 -5.88 -19.63
N GLU A 250 -29.98 -5.81 -18.34
CA GLU A 250 -29.36 -4.95 -17.35
C GLU A 250 -27.85 -5.16 -17.20
N PHE A 251 -27.43 -6.38 -16.88
CA PHE A 251 -26.02 -6.68 -16.65
C PHE A 251 -25.14 -6.37 -17.86
N VAL A 252 -25.54 -6.85 -19.06
CA VAL A 252 -24.71 -6.69 -20.27
C VAL A 252 -24.72 -5.26 -20.77
N TYR A 253 -25.79 -4.49 -20.55
CA TYR A 253 -25.84 -3.05 -20.78
C TYR A 253 -24.80 -2.32 -19.94
N GLN A 254 -24.76 -2.57 -18.63
CA GLN A 254 -23.80 -1.93 -17.73
C GLN A 254 -22.36 -2.32 -18.06
N TRP A 255 -22.11 -3.60 -18.29
CA TRP A 255 -20.79 -4.13 -18.64
C TRP A 255 -20.27 -3.53 -19.97
N THR A 256 -21.10 -3.49 -21.00
CA THR A 256 -20.72 -2.93 -22.30
C THR A 256 -20.55 -1.42 -22.21
N SER A 257 -21.40 -0.70 -21.44
CA SER A 257 -21.27 0.74 -21.21
C SER A 257 -19.96 1.09 -20.50
N ALA A 258 -19.53 0.29 -19.54
CA ALA A 258 -18.24 0.44 -18.86
C ALA A 258 -17.06 0.32 -19.86
N LEU A 259 -17.10 -0.67 -20.74
CA LEU A 259 -16.10 -0.85 -21.79
C LEU A 259 -16.13 0.25 -22.84
N ALA A 260 -17.32 0.68 -23.25
CA ALA A 260 -17.49 1.74 -24.23
C ALA A 260 -17.09 3.13 -23.70
N GLY A 261 -17.08 3.33 -22.37
CA GLY A 261 -16.93 4.62 -21.72
C GLY A 261 -18.16 5.51 -21.87
N CYS A 262 -19.26 4.98 -22.36
CA CYS A 262 -20.55 5.66 -22.50
C CYS A 262 -21.69 4.64 -22.61
N THR A 263 -22.91 5.09 -22.31
CA THR A 263 -24.13 4.34 -22.61
C THR A 263 -24.38 4.27 -24.13
N PRO A 264 -25.31 3.43 -24.61
CA PRO A 264 -25.74 3.44 -26.02
C PRO A 264 -26.28 4.80 -26.49
N TYR A 265 -26.66 5.67 -25.56
CA TYR A 265 -27.18 7.00 -25.82
C TYR A 265 -26.12 8.12 -25.77
N GLY A 266 -24.85 7.76 -25.51
CA GLY A 266 -23.74 8.70 -25.46
C GLY A 266 -23.51 9.35 -24.09
N ASP A 267 -24.26 8.94 -23.05
CA ASP A 267 -24.01 9.44 -21.69
C ASP A 267 -22.69 8.89 -21.16
N PRO A 268 -21.80 9.72 -20.59
CA PRO A 268 -20.46 9.26 -20.16
C PRO A 268 -20.53 8.23 -19.03
N VAL A 269 -19.69 7.23 -19.11
CA VAL A 269 -19.46 6.22 -18.06
C VAL A 269 -17.99 6.21 -17.68
N ASP A 270 -17.70 6.25 -16.39
CA ASP A 270 -16.35 6.17 -15.83
C ASP A 270 -16.23 4.91 -14.97
N ALA A 271 -15.64 3.87 -15.53
CA ALA A 271 -15.37 2.59 -14.88
C ALA A 271 -13.87 2.35 -14.58
N ASP A 272 -13.00 3.34 -14.85
CA ASP A 272 -11.58 3.30 -14.51
C ASP A 272 -11.40 3.60 -13.02
N TYR A 273 -11.48 2.56 -12.19
CA TYR A 273 -11.46 2.71 -10.72
C TYR A 273 -10.09 3.08 -10.17
N ASP A 274 -9.03 2.61 -10.77
CA ASP A 274 -7.66 2.90 -10.32
C ASP A 274 -7.04 4.13 -10.99
N LYS A 275 -7.80 4.76 -11.94
CA LYS A 275 -7.44 6.00 -12.68
C LYS A 275 -6.15 5.86 -13.49
N ASN A 276 -5.88 4.67 -13.99
CA ASN A 276 -4.72 4.39 -14.83
C ASN A 276 -4.96 4.70 -16.34
N GLY A 277 -6.18 5.05 -16.72
CA GLY A 277 -6.59 5.37 -18.09
C GLY A 277 -7.01 4.17 -18.92
N VAL A 278 -7.14 2.98 -18.31
CA VAL A 278 -7.59 1.74 -18.96
C VAL A 278 -8.71 1.14 -18.14
N VAL A 279 -9.78 0.72 -18.77
CA VAL A 279 -10.81 -0.09 -18.12
C VAL A 279 -10.50 -1.56 -18.38
N THR A 280 -10.20 -2.30 -17.32
CA THR A 280 -10.03 -3.76 -17.37
C THR A 280 -11.39 -4.45 -17.46
N LEU A 281 -11.40 -5.72 -17.90
CA LEU A 281 -12.64 -6.50 -17.95
C LEU A 281 -13.24 -6.74 -16.56
N LEU A 282 -12.42 -6.77 -15.52
CA LEU A 282 -12.87 -6.86 -14.15
C LEU A 282 -13.41 -5.53 -13.60
N GLU A 283 -12.86 -4.39 -14.00
CA GLU A 283 -13.43 -3.11 -13.66
C GLU A 283 -14.80 -2.90 -14.34
N ALA A 284 -14.92 -3.34 -15.60
CA ALA A 284 -16.22 -3.34 -16.28
C ALA A 284 -17.24 -4.26 -15.58
N TYR A 285 -16.81 -5.44 -15.12
CA TYR A 285 -17.64 -6.31 -14.29
C TYR A 285 -18.06 -5.64 -12.98
N ARG A 286 -17.09 -5.05 -12.28
CA ARG A 286 -17.35 -4.34 -11.02
C ARG A 286 -18.37 -3.20 -11.23
N TYR A 287 -18.20 -2.44 -12.30
CA TYR A 287 -19.14 -1.38 -12.66
C TYR A 287 -20.54 -1.95 -12.89
N ALA A 288 -20.66 -3.06 -13.65
CA ALA A 288 -21.94 -3.71 -13.90
C ALA A 288 -22.58 -4.21 -12.60
N GLU A 289 -21.81 -4.87 -11.74
CA GLU A 289 -22.29 -5.34 -10.44
C GLU A 289 -22.75 -4.21 -9.52
N GLU A 290 -22.03 -3.08 -9.47
CA GLU A 290 -22.36 -1.94 -8.62
C GLU A 290 -23.58 -1.18 -9.12
N ASN A 291 -23.81 -1.12 -10.45
CA ASN A 291 -24.87 -0.36 -11.09
C ASN A 291 -26.07 -1.20 -11.55
N ASP A 292 -26.08 -2.50 -11.24
CA ASP A 292 -27.21 -3.37 -11.53
C ASP A 292 -28.45 -2.92 -10.75
N GLY A 293 -29.50 -2.54 -11.50
CA GLY A 293 -30.74 -2.01 -10.94
C GLY A 293 -31.59 -3.03 -10.16
N TYR A 294 -31.30 -4.32 -10.33
CA TYR A 294 -32.04 -5.41 -9.67
C TYR A 294 -31.29 -6.03 -8.49
N LYS A 295 -30.08 -5.63 -8.22
CA LYS A 295 -29.20 -6.18 -7.18
C LYS A 295 -29.84 -6.24 -5.79
N ASP A 296 -30.49 -5.17 -5.35
CA ASP A 296 -31.08 -5.05 -4.01
C ASP A 296 -32.54 -5.53 -3.92
N GLY A 297 -33.12 -5.89 -5.06
CA GLY A 297 -34.50 -6.35 -5.17
C GLY A 297 -35.50 -5.23 -4.99
N ASP A 298 -36.14 -4.80 -6.06
CA ASP A 298 -37.27 -3.87 -5.96
C ASP A 298 -38.48 -4.59 -5.39
N LEU A 299 -38.91 -4.19 -4.18
CA LEU A 299 -40.09 -4.72 -3.49
C LEU A 299 -41.36 -4.45 -4.31
N SER A 300 -41.39 -3.42 -5.16
CA SER A 300 -42.53 -3.09 -6.04
C SER A 300 -42.76 -4.15 -7.13
N PHE A 301 -41.71 -4.94 -7.47
CA PHE A 301 -41.75 -6.02 -8.46
C PHE A 301 -41.69 -7.43 -7.86
N GLY A 302 -42.07 -7.59 -6.59
CA GLY A 302 -42.17 -8.92 -5.98
C GLY A 302 -40.82 -9.51 -5.47
N GLY A 303 -39.81 -8.68 -5.29
CA GLY A 303 -38.51 -9.08 -4.76
C GLY A 303 -37.60 -9.76 -5.78
N ILE A 304 -37.74 -9.38 -7.06
CA ILE A 304 -36.89 -9.80 -8.16
C ILE A 304 -35.45 -9.38 -7.86
N ARG A 305 -34.51 -10.31 -8.04
CA ARG A 305 -33.09 -10.06 -7.78
C ARG A 305 -32.25 -10.64 -8.89
N GLU A 306 -31.23 -9.89 -9.27
CA GLU A 306 -30.16 -10.30 -10.15
C GLU A 306 -28.83 -10.08 -9.40
N HIS A 307 -28.01 -11.11 -9.31
CA HIS A 307 -26.71 -10.98 -8.67
C HIS A 307 -25.61 -11.40 -9.64
N PRO A 308 -24.95 -10.43 -10.26
CA PRO A 308 -23.81 -10.72 -11.12
C PRO A 308 -22.73 -11.53 -10.39
N MET A 309 -22.09 -12.42 -11.13
CA MET A 309 -21.03 -13.30 -10.63
C MET A 309 -19.81 -13.26 -11.54
N ALA A 310 -18.63 -13.35 -10.93
CA ALA A 310 -17.38 -13.56 -11.67
C ALA A 310 -16.52 -14.65 -11.03
N SER A 311 -15.77 -15.37 -11.86
CA SER A 311 -14.78 -16.34 -11.42
C SER A 311 -13.51 -16.21 -12.26
N TYR A 312 -12.38 -16.10 -11.59
CA TYR A 312 -11.06 -16.01 -12.19
C TYR A 312 -9.99 -16.44 -11.18
N LEU A 313 -8.76 -16.65 -11.61
CA LEU A 313 -7.64 -16.93 -10.72
C LEU A 313 -7.09 -15.61 -10.15
N ALA A 314 -7.51 -15.28 -8.93
CA ALA A 314 -7.11 -14.05 -8.26
C ALA A 314 -5.59 -13.97 -8.02
N GLY A 315 -5.05 -12.75 -8.09
CA GLY A 315 -3.63 -12.46 -7.92
C GLY A 315 -2.78 -12.87 -9.12
N THR A 316 -3.38 -13.10 -10.29
CA THR A 316 -2.71 -13.25 -11.58
C THR A 316 -2.95 -12.02 -12.44
N ASN A 317 -2.25 -11.93 -13.57
CA ASN A 317 -2.38 -10.80 -14.49
C ASN A 317 -3.65 -10.84 -15.34
N ILE A 318 -4.53 -11.79 -15.12
CA ILE A 318 -5.90 -11.78 -15.67
C ILE A 318 -6.67 -10.55 -15.16
N GLU A 319 -6.28 -10.03 -14.02
CA GLU A 319 -6.82 -8.79 -13.43
C GLU A 319 -6.47 -7.53 -14.25
N ASP A 320 -5.40 -7.58 -15.04
CA ASP A 320 -4.98 -6.49 -15.92
C ASP A 320 -5.55 -6.63 -17.34
N LEU A 321 -6.28 -7.71 -17.63
CA LEU A 321 -6.80 -8.00 -18.96
C LEU A 321 -7.83 -6.96 -19.38
N SER A 322 -7.62 -6.36 -20.55
CA SER A 322 -8.54 -5.38 -21.14
C SER A 322 -8.68 -5.58 -22.64
N LEU A 323 -9.63 -4.91 -23.25
CA LEU A 323 -9.78 -4.93 -24.72
C LEU A 323 -8.63 -4.23 -25.45
N SER A 324 -7.87 -3.39 -24.75
CA SER A 324 -6.70 -2.67 -25.28
C SER A 324 -5.36 -3.33 -24.92
N TYR A 325 -5.36 -4.27 -23.96
CA TYR A 325 -4.14 -4.89 -23.48
C TYR A 325 -4.35 -6.37 -23.13
N ILE A 326 -3.55 -7.24 -23.71
CA ILE A 326 -3.50 -8.68 -23.37
C ILE A 326 -2.19 -8.92 -22.62
N PRO A 327 -2.22 -9.31 -21.33
CA PRO A 327 -1.01 -9.62 -20.57
C PRO A 327 -0.26 -10.84 -21.13
N ASN A 328 1.03 -11.00 -20.78
CA ASN A 328 1.77 -12.20 -21.12
C ASN A 328 1.22 -13.38 -20.30
N PRO A 329 0.79 -14.49 -20.93
CA PRO A 329 0.27 -15.66 -20.20
C PRO A 329 1.26 -16.31 -19.22
N VAL A 330 2.55 -16.10 -19.39
CA VAL A 330 3.60 -16.44 -18.43
C VAL A 330 4.32 -15.17 -18.01
N GLU A 331 4.14 -14.77 -16.78
CA GLU A 331 4.76 -13.56 -16.25
C GLU A 331 5.41 -13.84 -14.89
N LEU A 332 6.74 -13.77 -14.86
CA LEU A 332 7.50 -13.90 -13.62
C LEU A 332 7.74 -12.54 -13.03
N ILE A 333 7.31 -12.36 -11.80
CA ILE A 333 7.56 -11.17 -10.98
C ILE A 333 8.21 -11.56 -9.67
N PHE A 334 8.80 -10.59 -8.99
CA PHE A 334 9.20 -10.79 -7.60
C PHE A 334 7.96 -10.78 -6.69
N SER A 335 7.95 -11.71 -5.73
CA SER A 335 6.84 -11.84 -4.79
C SER A 335 6.92 -10.75 -3.72
N ASP A 336 6.45 -9.58 -4.04
CA ASP A 336 6.59 -8.38 -3.21
C ASP A 336 5.35 -8.12 -2.32
N GLY A 337 4.68 -9.16 -1.89
CA GLY A 337 3.49 -9.12 -1.04
C GLY A 337 2.66 -7.87 -1.32
N SER A 338 1.81 -7.90 -2.32
CA SER A 338 1.05 -6.78 -2.86
C SER A 338 0.44 -5.89 -1.78
N GLY A 339 1.05 -4.74 -1.54
CA GLY A 339 0.49 -3.65 -0.78
C GLY A 339 0.89 -2.36 -1.48
N GLN A 340 -0.06 -1.67 -2.10
CA GLN A 340 0.15 -0.30 -2.54
C GLN A 340 0.74 0.51 -1.38
N GLY A 341 1.86 1.17 -1.61
CA GLY A 341 2.48 2.06 -0.63
C GLY A 341 3.77 1.56 0.01
N LYS A 342 4.33 0.41 -0.40
CA LYS A 342 5.68 0.04 0.02
C LYS A 342 6.72 0.85 -0.75
N ALA A 343 7.73 1.30 -0.03
CA ALA A 343 8.87 1.96 -0.65
C ALA A 343 9.59 1.00 -1.62
N PRO A 344 10.10 1.47 -2.78
CA PRO A 344 10.75 0.64 -3.79
C PRO A 344 11.91 -0.21 -3.28
N TRP A 345 12.54 0.17 -2.17
CA TRP A 345 13.65 -0.54 -1.51
C TRP A 345 13.21 -1.41 -0.32
N ALA A 346 11.91 -1.58 -0.09
CA ALA A 346 11.37 -2.33 1.04
C ALA A 346 10.72 -3.64 0.62
N THR A 347 11.24 -4.28 -0.41
CA THR A 347 10.66 -5.52 -0.94
C THR A 347 10.69 -6.67 0.09
N ASP A 348 9.59 -7.42 0.14
CA ASP A 348 9.53 -8.70 0.86
C ASP A 348 10.02 -9.88 0.00
N ALA A 349 10.26 -9.64 -1.29
CA ALA A 349 10.76 -10.66 -2.20
C ALA A 349 12.20 -11.08 -1.92
N ILE A 350 12.97 -10.24 -1.22
CA ILE A 350 14.34 -10.56 -0.78
C ILE A 350 14.31 -10.80 0.72
N ALA A 351 14.53 -12.05 1.14
CA ALA A 351 14.61 -12.44 2.53
C ALA A 351 16.07 -12.76 2.89
N LEU A 352 16.55 -12.22 4.00
CA LEU A 352 17.91 -12.49 4.50
C LEU A 352 17.88 -13.77 5.33
N SER A 353 18.70 -14.75 4.97
CA SER A 353 18.79 -16.03 5.68
C SER A 353 19.91 -16.00 6.74
N PRO A 354 19.72 -16.66 7.90
CA PRO A 354 18.53 -17.42 8.25
C PRO A 354 17.44 -16.52 8.87
N GLU A 355 16.26 -16.59 8.33
CA GLU A 355 15.07 -16.25 9.10
C GLU A 355 14.94 -17.31 10.20
N ARG A 356 15.45 -17.04 11.38
CA ARG A 356 15.13 -17.85 12.54
C ARG A 356 13.76 -17.43 13.03
N ASP A 357 12.94 -18.43 13.36
CA ASP A 357 11.64 -18.25 13.99
C ASP A 357 11.70 -17.12 15.04
N GLY A 358 10.99 -16.03 14.81
CA GLY A 358 10.88 -14.91 15.73
C GLY A 358 11.71 -13.67 15.41
N MET A 359 12.16 -13.48 14.17
CA MET A 359 12.69 -12.19 13.68
C MET A 359 13.90 -11.65 14.44
N ASP A 360 15.00 -12.35 14.47
CA ASP A 360 16.27 -11.72 14.83
C ASP A 360 16.94 -11.08 13.60
N TRP A 361 16.39 -9.96 13.15
CA TRP A 361 16.97 -9.12 12.09
C TRP A 361 18.31 -8.50 12.51
N THR A 362 18.70 -8.66 13.77
CA THR A 362 19.99 -8.16 14.28
C THR A 362 21.18 -8.93 13.73
N ASN A 363 20.96 -10.13 13.19
CA ASN A 363 21.92 -10.86 12.39
C ASN A 363 21.73 -10.58 10.89
N SER A 364 21.44 -9.32 10.55
CA SER A 364 21.39 -8.91 9.16
C SER A 364 22.64 -9.38 8.41
N ASN A 365 22.48 -9.66 7.12
CA ASN A 365 23.62 -10.00 6.28
C ASN A 365 24.68 -8.88 6.20
N SER A 366 24.41 -7.70 6.78
CA SER A 366 25.38 -6.64 6.98
C SER A 366 26.28 -6.82 8.19
N ASP A 367 25.95 -7.70 9.14
CA ASP A 367 26.85 -8.00 10.28
C ASP A 367 27.90 -9.04 9.89
N PHE A 368 29.08 -8.57 9.53
CA PHE A 368 30.24 -9.41 9.20
C PHE A 368 31.06 -9.85 10.41
N SER A 369 30.70 -9.42 11.61
CA SER A 369 31.40 -9.81 12.84
C SER A 369 31.25 -11.30 13.14
N GLN A 370 30.17 -11.94 12.68
CA GLN A 370 29.88 -13.35 12.95
C GLN A 370 30.24 -14.27 11.79
N SER A 371 30.09 -13.85 10.55
CA SER A 371 30.43 -14.65 9.38
C SER A 371 30.60 -13.79 8.12
N THR A 372 31.56 -14.15 7.28
CA THR A 372 31.71 -13.62 5.92
C THR A 372 30.86 -14.35 4.89
N ASP A 373 30.25 -15.48 5.26
CA ASP A 373 29.37 -16.27 4.40
C ASP A 373 27.94 -15.77 4.60
N LYS A 374 27.31 -15.33 3.52
CA LYS A 374 25.98 -14.74 3.50
C LYS A 374 25.06 -15.52 2.58
N SER A 375 23.81 -15.68 2.99
CA SER A 375 22.77 -16.35 2.24
C SER A 375 21.54 -15.45 2.14
N VAL A 376 20.98 -15.33 0.95
CA VAL A 376 19.82 -14.52 0.65
C VAL A 376 18.82 -15.36 -0.13
N VAL A 377 17.56 -15.31 0.28
CA VAL A 377 16.46 -15.98 -0.42
C VAL A 377 15.71 -14.95 -1.23
N VAL A 378 15.51 -15.22 -2.52
CA VAL A 378 14.72 -14.39 -3.41
C VAL A 378 13.45 -15.14 -3.80
N LYS A 379 12.29 -14.51 -3.60
CA LYS A 379 10.98 -15.09 -3.91
C LYS A 379 10.49 -14.59 -5.26
N VAL A 380 10.17 -15.52 -6.15
CA VAL A 380 9.65 -15.26 -7.48
C VAL A 380 8.27 -15.88 -7.61
N ARG A 381 7.33 -15.14 -8.15
CA ARG A 381 5.95 -15.58 -8.38
C ARG A 381 5.65 -15.58 -9.86
N ASN A 382 4.95 -16.60 -10.33
CA ASN A 382 4.32 -16.55 -11.63
C ASN A 382 2.97 -15.83 -11.53
N ARG A 383 2.91 -14.59 -11.99
CA ARG A 383 1.69 -13.79 -12.06
C ARG A 383 0.86 -14.13 -13.30
N GLY A 384 1.44 -14.84 -14.26
CA GLY A 384 0.75 -15.30 -15.46
C GLY A 384 -0.29 -16.38 -15.16
N VAL A 385 -1.07 -16.72 -16.18
CA VAL A 385 -2.16 -17.71 -16.15
C VAL A 385 -1.75 -19.07 -16.72
N LYS A 386 -0.51 -19.20 -17.21
CA LYS A 386 0.09 -20.47 -17.66
C LYS A 386 1.30 -20.84 -16.83
N PRO A 387 1.59 -22.15 -16.63
CA PRO A 387 2.79 -22.57 -15.90
C PRO A 387 4.06 -22.12 -16.60
N TYR A 388 5.01 -21.56 -15.81
CA TYR A 388 6.39 -21.43 -16.27
C TYR A 388 7.11 -22.77 -16.12
N SER A 389 7.77 -23.25 -17.16
CA SER A 389 8.51 -24.53 -17.13
C SER A 389 9.71 -24.55 -18.10
N GLN A 390 10.07 -23.41 -18.71
CA GLN A 390 11.05 -23.35 -19.78
C GLN A 390 12.51 -23.38 -19.30
N ALA A 391 12.76 -23.10 -18.02
CA ALA A 391 14.11 -23.02 -17.43
C ALA A 391 15.07 -22.07 -18.18
N ASP A 392 14.52 -21.05 -18.86
CA ASP A 392 15.23 -20.07 -19.69
C ASP A 392 15.53 -18.78 -18.93
N LYS A 393 15.20 -18.73 -17.64
CA LYS A 393 15.40 -17.54 -16.79
C LYS A 393 16.25 -17.85 -15.57
N SER A 394 16.96 -16.81 -15.10
CA SER A 394 17.76 -16.85 -13.88
C SER A 394 17.48 -15.63 -13.01
N VAL A 395 17.68 -15.79 -11.71
CA VAL A 395 17.71 -14.69 -10.74
C VAL A 395 19.15 -14.32 -10.47
N SER A 396 19.50 -13.08 -10.73
CA SER A 396 20.78 -12.47 -10.34
C SER A 396 20.55 -11.50 -9.19
N LEU A 397 21.35 -11.63 -8.15
CA LEU A 397 21.36 -10.74 -7.00
C LEU A 397 22.64 -9.94 -6.99
N TYR A 398 22.51 -8.64 -6.84
CA TYR A 398 23.59 -7.69 -6.65
C TYR A 398 23.55 -7.12 -5.24
N TRP A 399 24.66 -6.58 -4.79
CA TRP A 399 24.80 -5.92 -3.49
C TRP A 399 25.58 -4.63 -3.61
N SER A 400 25.35 -3.70 -2.70
CA SER A 400 26.07 -2.44 -2.57
C SER A 400 26.02 -1.95 -1.13
N GLU A 401 27.07 -1.25 -0.70
CA GLU A 401 27.11 -0.55 0.59
C GLU A 401 26.61 0.90 0.54
N ALA A 402 26.38 1.45 -0.62
CA ALA A 402 25.85 2.80 -0.79
C ALA A 402 24.37 2.82 -1.17
N PHE A 403 23.65 3.89 -0.84
CA PHE A 403 22.20 3.83 -0.64
C PHE A 403 21.36 4.69 -1.54
N TYR A 404 21.84 5.86 -1.88
CA TYR A 404 21.00 6.85 -2.53
C TYR A 404 21.13 6.75 -4.04
N ASN A 405 20.05 6.98 -4.75
CA ASN A 405 19.94 6.75 -6.20
C ASN A 405 20.12 5.30 -6.68
N THR A 406 20.05 4.31 -5.78
CA THR A 406 20.09 2.89 -6.18
C THR A 406 18.89 2.47 -7.02
N VAL A 407 17.83 3.26 -7.05
CA VAL A 407 16.64 3.10 -7.93
C VAL A 407 16.88 3.76 -9.28
N SER A 408 17.87 4.66 -9.41
CA SER A 408 18.22 5.32 -10.66
C SER A 408 18.83 4.34 -11.67
N ASP A 409 18.50 4.51 -12.95
CA ASP A 409 19.10 3.74 -14.05
C ASP A 409 20.60 4.04 -14.23
N SER A 410 21.10 5.15 -13.68
CA SER A 410 22.51 5.52 -13.67
C SER A 410 23.35 4.75 -12.65
N TRP A 411 22.70 4.12 -11.65
CA TRP A 411 23.41 3.33 -10.64
C TRP A 411 23.98 2.03 -11.21
N ARG A 412 25.28 1.86 -11.06
CA ARG A 412 26.00 0.67 -11.52
C ARG A 412 26.24 -0.30 -10.39
N TRP A 413 25.51 -1.40 -10.41
CA TRP A 413 25.61 -2.46 -9.42
C TRP A 413 26.80 -3.41 -9.60
N ASP A 414 27.39 -3.42 -10.78
CA ASP A 414 28.50 -4.29 -11.20
C ASP A 414 29.88 -3.63 -11.10
N THR A 415 29.91 -2.30 -11.04
CA THR A 415 31.15 -1.53 -11.03
C THR A 415 31.02 -0.36 -10.07
N PRO A 416 31.89 -0.25 -9.03
CA PRO A 416 31.89 0.92 -8.15
C PRO A 416 32.07 2.22 -8.92
N SER A 417 31.28 3.24 -8.61
CA SER A 417 31.39 4.55 -9.26
C SER A 417 32.46 5.44 -8.60
N SER A 418 32.88 5.08 -7.39
CA SER A 418 33.98 5.74 -6.67
C SER A 418 34.75 4.74 -5.79
N ASP A 419 35.90 5.13 -5.27
CA ASP A 419 36.65 4.34 -4.30
C ASP A 419 35.98 4.35 -2.89
N ASP A 420 34.92 5.10 -2.74
CA ASP A 420 34.27 5.36 -1.44
C ASP A 420 33.27 4.28 -1.02
N TYR A 421 32.86 3.37 -1.92
CA TYR A 421 31.95 2.26 -1.56
C TYR A 421 32.20 1.02 -2.42
N SER A 422 31.83 -0.13 -1.88
CA SER A 422 31.93 -1.43 -2.54
C SER A 422 30.57 -1.89 -3.06
N CYS A 423 30.58 -2.50 -4.24
CA CYS A 423 29.39 -3.14 -4.83
C CYS A 423 29.80 -4.32 -5.71
N GLY A 424 28.85 -5.08 -6.19
CA GLY A 424 29.07 -6.12 -7.18
C GLY A 424 28.01 -7.20 -7.22
N MET A 425 28.27 -8.22 -8.05
CA MET A 425 27.40 -9.38 -8.10
C MET A 425 27.45 -10.17 -6.79
N PHE A 426 26.29 -10.47 -6.22
CA PHE A 426 26.18 -11.36 -5.08
C PHE A 426 26.25 -12.81 -5.58
N ALA A 427 25.28 -13.25 -6.33
CA ALA A 427 25.21 -14.56 -6.98
C ALA A 427 24.15 -14.58 -8.08
N THR A 428 24.18 -15.65 -8.89
CA THR A 428 23.14 -15.96 -9.88
C THR A 428 22.74 -17.41 -9.74
N ALA A 429 21.45 -17.70 -9.86
CA ALA A 429 20.93 -19.05 -9.90
C ALA A 429 19.81 -19.17 -10.95
N PRO A 430 19.72 -20.31 -11.65
CA PRO A 430 18.62 -20.57 -12.59
C PRO A 430 17.29 -20.68 -11.85
N LEU A 431 16.19 -20.36 -12.55
CA LEU A 431 14.84 -20.66 -12.14
C LEU A 431 14.46 -22.03 -12.67
N ASP A 432 14.78 -23.06 -11.88
CA ASP A 432 14.53 -24.44 -12.24
C ASP A 432 13.14 -24.89 -11.75
N GLY A 433 12.53 -25.80 -12.53
CA GLY A 433 11.24 -26.43 -12.19
C GLY A 433 10.04 -25.66 -12.72
N THR A 434 8.85 -26.16 -12.38
CA THR A 434 7.58 -25.57 -12.82
C THR A 434 7.02 -24.66 -11.76
N ILE A 435 6.73 -23.42 -12.15
CA ILE A 435 6.03 -22.43 -11.30
C ILE A 435 4.61 -22.30 -11.83
N LEU A 436 3.64 -22.83 -11.09
CA LEU A 436 2.23 -22.78 -11.48
C LEU A 436 1.68 -21.35 -11.43
N PRO A 437 0.58 -21.05 -12.16
CA PRO A 437 -0.13 -19.77 -12.10
C PRO A 437 -0.45 -19.34 -10.67
N GLY A 438 -0.18 -18.09 -10.37
CA GLY A 438 -0.40 -17.50 -9.04
C GLY A 438 0.49 -18.06 -7.92
N ARG A 439 1.41 -19.00 -8.20
CA ARG A 439 2.28 -19.63 -7.20
C ARG A 439 3.66 -19.00 -7.17
N GLU A 440 4.32 -19.22 -6.04
CA GLU A 440 5.61 -18.66 -5.68
C GLU A 440 6.66 -19.78 -5.57
N THR A 441 7.89 -19.45 -5.90
CA THR A 441 9.08 -20.27 -5.64
C THR A 441 10.14 -19.40 -4.94
N SER A 442 11.09 -20.06 -4.29
CA SER A 442 12.20 -19.40 -3.60
C SER A 442 13.52 -19.85 -4.19
N VAL A 443 14.41 -18.90 -4.46
CA VAL A 443 15.78 -19.14 -4.93
C VAL A 443 16.75 -18.71 -3.84
N THR A 444 17.58 -19.63 -3.36
CA THR A 444 18.62 -19.32 -2.38
C THR A 444 19.93 -18.99 -3.09
N LEU A 445 20.48 -17.85 -2.77
CA LEU A 445 21.71 -17.30 -3.32
C LEU A 445 22.74 -17.14 -2.20
N GLU A 446 23.95 -17.62 -2.42
CA GLU A 446 25.00 -17.62 -1.41
C GLU A 446 26.25 -16.86 -1.91
N LYS A 447 26.89 -16.11 -1.03
CA LYS A 447 28.15 -15.42 -1.29
C LYS A 447 29.06 -15.48 -0.08
N LYS A 448 30.32 -15.76 -0.36
CA LYS A 448 31.42 -15.58 0.58
C LYS A 448 32.15 -14.29 0.28
N PHE A 449 32.11 -13.34 1.18
CA PHE A 449 32.87 -12.10 1.07
C PHE A 449 34.32 -12.32 1.47
N ASP A 450 35.26 -11.67 0.82
CA ASP A 450 36.61 -11.62 1.27
C ASP A 450 36.74 -10.81 2.59
N LYS A 451 37.78 -11.14 3.40
CA LYS A 451 37.95 -10.53 4.71
C LYS A 451 38.18 -9.02 4.68
N LYS A 452 38.75 -8.48 3.60
CA LYS A 452 39.00 -7.05 3.47
C LYS A 452 37.71 -6.30 3.24
N THR A 453 36.93 -6.73 2.26
CA THR A 453 35.59 -6.16 1.95
C THR A 453 34.67 -6.26 3.16
N ALA A 454 34.59 -7.44 3.81
CA ALA A 454 33.78 -7.64 5.00
C ALA A 454 34.21 -6.73 6.16
N GLY A 455 35.52 -6.54 6.34
CA GLY A 455 36.08 -5.64 7.36
C GLY A 455 35.76 -4.18 7.10
N GLN A 456 35.80 -3.74 5.84
CA GLN A 456 35.46 -2.39 5.43
C GLN A 456 33.96 -2.10 5.70
N ILE A 457 33.06 -2.91 5.18
CA ILE A 457 31.61 -2.76 5.40
C ILE A 457 31.29 -2.73 6.90
N SER A 458 31.92 -3.57 7.68
CA SER A 458 31.72 -3.63 9.15
C SER A 458 32.28 -2.39 9.87
N SER A 459 33.44 -1.84 9.41
CA SER A 459 34.05 -0.65 10.02
C SER A 459 33.26 0.62 9.76
N ASP A 460 32.69 0.74 8.57
CA ASP A 460 31.96 1.92 8.13
C ASP A 460 30.54 1.97 8.67
N ASN A 461 30.10 0.88 9.34
CA ASN A 461 28.78 0.76 9.96
C ASN A 461 27.62 1.06 8.99
N VAL A 462 27.80 0.68 7.73
CA VAL A 462 26.84 0.88 6.65
C VAL A 462 26.05 -0.41 6.40
N GLY A 463 24.80 -0.30 6.05
CA GLY A 463 23.98 -1.45 5.63
C GLY A 463 24.34 -1.93 4.23
N LEU A 464 23.74 -3.04 3.85
CA LEU A 464 23.83 -3.54 2.48
C LEU A 464 22.51 -3.37 1.77
N ASN A 465 22.59 -2.88 0.53
CA ASN A 465 21.49 -2.90 -0.41
C ASN A 465 21.59 -4.14 -1.28
N TYR A 466 20.45 -4.73 -1.57
CA TYR A 466 20.32 -5.89 -2.44
C TYR A 466 19.38 -5.56 -3.58
N ARG A 467 19.79 -5.86 -4.80
CA ARG A 467 18.97 -5.76 -6.00
C ARG A 467 18.86 -7.11 -6.66
N ALA A 468 17.66 -7.66 -6.73
CA ALA A 468 17.39 -8.87 -7.50
C ALA A 468 16.86 -8.50 -8.88
N VAL A 469 17.30 -9.23 -9.90
CA VAL A 469 16.89 -9.05 -11.30
C VAL A 469 16.63 -10.42 -11.90
N ILE A 470 15.53 -10.57 -12.64
CA ILE A 470 15.25 -11.76 -13.47
C ILE A 470 15.84 -11.54 -14.85
N TYR A 471 16.68 -12.45 -15.30
CA TYR A 471 17.31 -12.42 -16.62
C TYR A 471 16.82 -13.58 -17.47
N ASP A 472 16.66 -13.31 -18.77
CA ASP A 472 16.55 -14.32 -19.81
C ASP A 472 17.95 -14.88 -20.08
N THR A 473 18.15 -16.18 -19.85
CA THR A 473 19.47 -16.82 -19.95
C THR A 473 19.98 -16.85 -21.39
N ASP A 474 19.07 -16.88 -22.38
CA ASP A 474 19.43 -16.98 -23.79
C ASP A 474 19.84 -15.63 -24.39
N LYS A 475 19.30 -14.54 -23.84
CA LYS A 475 19.51 -13.19 -24.39
C LYS A 475 20.50 -12.34 -23.62
N GLY A 476 20.86 -12.74 -22.39
CA GLY A 476 21.76 -11.97 -21.52
C GLY A 476 21.23 -10.57 -21.15
N VAL A 477 19.96 -10.32 -21.40
CA VAL A 477 19.28 -9.05 -21.19
C VAL A 477 18.29 -9.18 -20.04
N ALA A 478 18.36 -8.24 -19.10
CA ALA A 478 17.32 -8.14 -18.08
C ALA A 478 15.95 -8.09 -18.73
N ASP A 479 15.04 -8.96 -18.35
CA ASP A 479 13.66 -8.85 -18.75
C ASP A 479 13.14 -7.48 -18.25
N ARG A 480 12.90 -6.58 -19.20
CA ARG A 480 12.54 -5.17 -18.89
C ARG A 480 11.22 -5.05 -18.13
N LYS A 481 10.44 -6.12 -18.10
CA LYS A 481 9.18 -6.18 -17.35
C LYS A 481 9.35 -6.80 -15.97
N ALA A 482 10.31 -7.69 -15.78
CA ALA A 482 10.65 -8.22 -14.48
C ALA A 482 11.50 -7.16 -13.76
N THR A 483 10.81 -6.25 -13.14
CA THR A 483 11.40 -5.15 -12.38
C THR A 483 12.40 -5.67 -11.37
N SER A 484 13.52 -4.99 -11.28
CA SER A 484 14.41 -5.20 -10.16
C SER A 484 13.71 -4.80 -8.87
N VAL A 485 13.81 -5.64 -7.85
CA VAL A 485 13.38 -5.29 -6.50
C VAL A 485 14.58 -4.99 -5.63
N LEU A 486 14.41 -4.05 -4.74
CA LEU A 486 15.47 -3.54 -3.88
C LEU A 486 15.13 -3.78 -2.41
N LYS A 487 16.10 -4.24 -1.64
CA LYS A 487 16.02 -4.30 -0.19
C LYS A 487 17.22 -3.63 0.42
N SER A 488 16.96 -2.57 1.19
CA SER A 488 17.94 -1.93 2.04
C SER A 488 17.67 -2.31 3.49
N VAL A 489 18.69 -2.79 4.18
CA VAL A 489 18.53 -3.25 5.57
C VAL A 489 19.71 -2.79 6.40
N GLN A 490 19.41 -1.94 7.37
CA GLN A 490 20.33 -1.67 8.49
C GLN A 490 19.67 -2.08 9.80
N ALA A 491 20.42 -2.76 10.65
CA ALA A 491 19.99 -3.03 12.01
C ALA A 491 20.50 -1.92 12.93
N ALA A 492 19.61 -1.09 13.41
CA ALA A 492 19.88 -0.18 14.51
C ALA A 492 19.47 -0.85 15.83
N THR A 493 20.39 -0.95 16.77
CA THR A 493 20.08 -1.33 18.13
C THR A 493 19.92 -0.07 18.98
N TYR A 494 19.27 -0.21 20.12
CA TYR A 494 19.08 0.83 21.12
C TYR A 494 20.32 1.71 21.27
N GLY A 495 20.17 3.03 21.09
CA GLY A 495 21.24 4.02 21.22
C GLY A 495 22.33 3.99 20.15
N ASN A 496 22.19 3.21 19.08
CA ASN A 496 23.14 3.18 17.99
C ASN A 496 22.69 4.08 16.86
N GLU A 497 23.62 4.86 16.35
CA GLU A 497 23.47 5.58 15.09
C GLU A 497 23.91 4.71 13.93
N ARG A 498 23.25 4.89 12.80
CA ARG A 498 23.64 4.29 11.52
C ARG A 498 23.91 5.38 10.51
N ASN A 499 25.04 5.29 9.86
CA ASN A 499 25.41 6.21 8.82
C ASN A 499 24.59 5.94 7.58
N VAL A 500 24.20 7.03 6.95
CA VAL A 500 23.42 7.07 5.71
C VAL A 500 24.08 8.10 4.82
N PHE A 501 24.09 7.89 3.51
CA PHE A 501 24.64 8.87 2.58
C PHE A 501 23.54 9.42 1.69
N LEU A 502 23.37 10.73 1.66
CA LEU A 502 22.53 11.43 0.70
C LEU A 502 23.44 11.95 -0.41
N ALA A 503 23.26 11.47 -1.63
CA ALA A 503 24.14 11.80 -2.73
C ALA A 503 23.37 12.19 -4.00
N ASN A 504 23.85 13.23 -4.68
CA ASN A 504 23.45 13.56 -6.03
C ASN A 504 24.44 12.97 -7.03
N HIS A 505 24.06 11.87 -7.69
CA HIS A 505 24.87 11.23 -8.73
C HIS A 505 24.59 11.79 -10.15
N ASP A 506 23.66 12.71 -10.28
CA ASP A 506 23.33 13.33 -11.54
C ASP A 506 24.36 14.40 -11.93
N GLY A 507 24.50 14.65 -13.21
CA GLY A 507 25.44 15.66 -13.74
C GLY A 507 24.98 17.11 -13.60
N ALA A 508 23.86 17.36 -12.87
CA ALA A 508 23.25 18.66 -12.64
C ALA A 508 22.76 18.79 -11.17
N PRO A 509 22.62 20.01 -10.66
CA PRO A 509 21.98 20.21 -9.34
C PRO A 509 20.56 19.67 -9.29
N VAL A 510 20.20 19.00 -8.18
CA VAL A 510 18.88 18.42 -7.93
C VAL A 510 18.39 18.82 -6.54
N SER A 511 17.08 19.07 -6.41
CA SER A 511 16.44 19.26 -5.13
C SER A 511 15.81 17.95 -4.66
N TYR A 512 16.10 17.56 -3.42
CA TYR A 512 15.57 16.35 -2.81
C TYR A 512 14.71 16.64 -1.58
N SER A 513 13.73 15.77 -1.38
CA SER A 513 12.97 15.67 -0.13
C SER A 513 13.23 14.34 0.56
N LEU A 514 13.40 14.39 1.88
CA LEU A 514 13.54 13.22 2.76
C LEU A 514 12.25 13.03 3.53
N ARG A 515 11.63 11.85 3.42
CA ARG A 515 10.41 11.52 4.15
C ARG A 515 10.62 10.31 5.05
N PHE A 516 10.11 10.41 6.28
CA PHE A 516 10.26 9.40 7.32
C PHE A 516 8.94 8.67 7.55
N ASN A 517 8.95 7.35 7.34
CA ASN A 517 7.79 6.50 7.60
C ASN A 517 8.18 5.40 8.58
N VAL A 518 7.34 5.18 9.58
CA VAL A 518 7.58 4.19 10.62
C VAL A 518 6.44 3.19 10.67
N THR A 519 6.78 1.92 10.67
CA THR A 519 5.81 0.83 10.84
C THR A 519 6.27 -0.11 11.95
N GLY A 520 5.40 -0.37 12.92
CA GLY A 520 5.63 -1.36 13.98
C GLY A 520 4.95 -2.69 13.67
N LYS A 521 5.36 -3.76 14.34
CA LYS A 521 4.80 -5.10 14.15
C LYS A 521 3.28 -5.16 14.40
N ASP A 522 2.78 -4.37 15.32
CA ASP A 522 1.38 -4.35 15.77
C ASP A 522 0.70 -2.98 15.58
N GLY A 523 1.21 -2.15 14.65
CA GLY A 523 0.74 -0.77 14.50
C GLY A 523 1.15 0.16 15.63
N ASP A 524 2.08 -0.27 16.48
CA ASP A 524 2.62 0.50 17.59
C ASP A 524 3.29 1.79 17.09
N ASP A 525 2.97 2.89 17.76
CA ASP A 525 3.55 4.19 17.48
C ASP A 525 4.93 4.32 18.14
N LEU A 526 6.01 4.23 17.35
CA LEU A 526 7.37 4.40 17.82
C LEU A 526 7.55 5.75 18.54
N PHE A 527 6.93 6.82 18.03
CA PHE A 527 7.10 8.17 18.54
C PHE A 527 6.58 8.39 19.96
N ARG A 528 5.75 7.48 20.47
CA ARG A 528 5.35 7.45 21.87
C ARG A 528 6.38 6.77 22.77
N LYS A 529 7.29 5.99 22.20
CA LYS A 529 8.25 5.15 22.92
C LYS A 529 9.69 5.57 22.74
N ALA A 530 9.97 6.38 21.71
CA ALA A 530 11.32 6.77 21.36
C ALA A 530 11.36 8.11 20.62
N GLU A 531 12.51 8.74 20.69
CA GLU A 531 12.89 9.87 19.87
C GLU A 531 13.71 9.35 18.69
N LEU A 532 13.29 9.73 17.49
CA LEU A 532 13.99 9.44 16.25
C LEU A 532 14.76 10.69 15.81
N GLU A 533 16.07 10.59 15.70
CA GLU A 533 16.97 11.68 15.37
C GLU A 533 17.62 11.44 14.01
N PHE A 534 17.44 12.37 13.10
CA PHE A 534 18.18 12.41 11.84
C PHE A 534 19.26 13.49 11.96
N ARG A 535 20.52 13.16 11.66
CA ARG A 535 21.65 14.05 11.82
C ARG A 535 22.37 14.27 10.49
N SER A 536 22.59 15.52 10.15
CA SER A 536 23.41 15.91 9.00
C SER A 536 23.90 17.34 9.18
N SER A 537 25.17 17.49 9.46
CA SER A 537 25.79 18.82 9.48
C SER A 537 25.82 19.46 8.10
N GLY A 538 25.84 18.66 7.03
CA GLY A 538 25.83 19.14 5.64
C GLY A 538 24.52 19.78 5.24
N ILE A 539 23.37 19.26 5.69
CA ILE A 539 22.05 19.80 5.33
C ILE A 539 21.90 21.26 5.80
N THR A 540 22.47 21.63 6.93
CA THR A 540 22.37 23.00 7.46
C THR A 540 23.02 24.07 6.58
N SER A 541 23.88 23.69 5.62
CA SER A 541 24.43 24.59 4.62
C SER A 541 23.50 24.81 3.42
N HIS A 542 22.41 24.05 3.31
CA HIS A 542 21.43 24.15 2.24
C HIS A 542 20.16 24.89 2.71
N ARG A 543 19.32 25.24 1.75
CA ARG A 543 17.95 25.67 2.04
C ARG A 543 17.10 24.43 2.21
N TYR A 544 16.26 24.40 3.21
CA TYR A 544 15.31 23.33 3.45
C TYR A 544 14.06 23.86 4.17
N THR A 545 13.00 23.08 4.13
CA THR A 545 11.79 23.29 4.91
C THR A 545 11.48 22.04 5.71
N LEU A 546 10.87 22.23 6.90
CA LEU A 546 10.56 21.15 7.84
C LEU A 546 9.04 21.00 7.98
N ASP A 547 8.56 19.76 7.88
CA ASP A 547 7.17 19.39 8.17
C ASP A 547 7.18 18.14 9.05
N GLY A 548 6.60 18.26 10.27
CA GLY A 548 6.66 17.21 11.29
C GLY A 548 8.09 16.85 11.74
N VAL A 549 9.06 17.73 11.50
CA VAL A 549 10.45 17.62 11.91
C VAL A 549 10.86 18.90 12.62
N LYS A 550 11.64 18.78 13.66
CA LYS A 550 12.15 19.91 14.45
C LYS A 550 13.67 19.85 14.56
N GLU A 551 14.36 20.96 14.30
CA GLU A 551 15.80 21.04 14.57
C GLU A 551 16.04 21.06 16.09
N ASP A 552 17.01 20.26 16.57
CA ASP A 552 17.39 20.22 17.97
C ASP A 552 18.10 21.51 18.36
N ALA A 553 17.53 22.23 19.32
CA ALA A 553 18.09 23.48 19.83
C ALA A 553 19.47 23.32 20.50
N ALA A 554 19.80 22.11 20.95
CA ALA A 554 21.09 21.79 21.58
C ALA A 554 22.18 21.45 20.58
N ASN A 555 21.80 20.86 19.39
CA ASN A 555 22.75 20.30 18.45
C ASN A 555 22.37 20.68 17.02
N SER A 556 22.99 21.72 16.46
CA SER A 556 22.77 22.13 15.06
C SER A 556 23.05 20.97 14.10
N GLY A 557 22.17 20.77 13.13
CA GLY A 557 22.24 19.65 12.19
C GLY A 557 21.66 18.35 12.73
N THR A 558 21.04 18.37 13.90
CA THR A 558 20.22 17.27 14.41
C THR A 558 18.75 17.64 14.28
N PHE A 559 17.99 16.74 13.67
CA PHE A 559 16.58 16.90 13.37
C PHE A 559 15.78 15.83 14.09
N ILE A 560 14.87 16.24 14.96
CA ILE A 560 13.97 15.34 15.70
C ILE A 560 12.74 15.11 14.83
N VAL A 561 12.48 13.86 14.47
CA VAL A 561 11.31 13.45 13.69
C VAL A 561 10.13 13.28 14.65
N GLU A 562 9.08 14.07 14.50
CA GLU A 562 7.97 14.15 15.47
C GLU A 562 6.78 13.24 15.10
N GLY A 563 6.76 12.67 13.92
CA GLY A 563 5.64 11.83 13.51
C GLY A 563 5.86 11.04 12.22
N ASN A 564 4.93 10.15 11.93
CA ASN A 564 4.93 9.37 10.71
C ASN A 564 4.59 10.26 9.50
N GLY A 565 5.37 10.13 8.42
CA GLY A 565 5.23 10.96 7.22
C GLY A 565 5.93 12.32 7.32
N ALA A 566 6.66 12.58 8.40
CA ALA A 566 7.47 13.79 8.56
C ALA A 566 8.48 13.96 7.43
N GLU A 567 8.80 15.21 7.07
CA GLU A 567 9.57 15.51 5.86
C GLU A 567 10.57 16.68 6.06
N ILE A 568 11.76 16.52 5.47
CA ILE A 568 12.73 17.60 5.24
C ILE A 568 12.78 17.80 3.73
N SER A 569 12.27 18.90 3.21
CA SER A 569 12.11 19.13 1.77
C SER A 569 12.94 20.30 1.26
N GLY A 570 13.20 20.33 -0.06
CA GLY A 570 13.88 21.39 -0.73
C GLY A 570 15.41 21.41 -0.51
N ILE A 571 16.04 20.28 -0.27
CA ILE A 571 17.48 20.15 -0.10
C ILE A 571 18.15 20.21 -1.47
N ASN A 572 18.70 21.38 -1.84
CA ASN A 572 19.38 21.56 -3.12
C ASN A 572 20.79 21.04 -3.04
N MET A 573 21.08 19.99 -3.81
CA MET A 573 22.42 19.39 -3.89
C MET A 573 23.09 19.66 -5.24
N GLU A 574 24.34 20.02 -5.21
CA GLU A 574 25.16 20.21 -6.41
C GLU A 574 25.49 18.86 -7.09
N ALA A 575 25.86 18.90 -8.37
CA ALA A 575 26.26 17.71 -9.11
C ALA A 575 27.44 16.99 -8.43
N GLY A 576 27.27 15.71 -8.12
CA GLY A 576 28.29 14.90 -7.46
C GLY A 576 28.44 15.15 -5.95
N GLU A 577 27.61 15.98 -5.36
CA GLU A 577 27.65 16.23 -3.91
C GLU A 577 27.15 15.02 -3.12
N CYS A 578 27.84 14.74 -2.00
CA CYS A 578 27.47 13.68 -1.07
C CYS A 578 27.48 14.24 0.35
N LEU A 579 26.38 14.06 1.06
CA LEU A 579 26.20 14.46 2.46
C LEU A 579 26.23 13.24 3.38
N ALA A 580 27.14 13.26 4.34
CA ALA A 580 27.11 12.28 5.42
C ALA A 580 25.96 12.59 6.37
N THR A 581 25.08 11.63 6.54
CA THR A 581 23.94 11.70 7.44
C THR A 581 23.90 10.48 8.35
N SER A 582 23.19 10.56 9.45
CA SER A 582 22.93 9.40 10.31
C SER A 582 21.52 9.43 10.86
N LEU A 583 21.01 8.23 11.15
CA LEU A 583 19.73 8.03 11.83
C LEU A 583 20.00 7.39 13.19
N GLY A 584 19.54 8.02 14.26
CA GLY A 584 19.58 7.52 15.62
C GLY A 584 18.16 7.32 16.18
N CYS A 585 18.02 6.39 17.10
CA CYS A 585 16.77 6.18 17.82
C CYS A 585 17.05 5.97 19.31
N SER A 586 16.45 6.79 20.14
CA SER A 586 16.64 6.79 21.57
C SER A 586 15.31 6.52 22.28
N PHE A 587 15.17 5.35 22.92
CA PHE A 587 13.94 4.97 23.60
C PHE A 587 13.76 5.71 24.92
N PHE A 588 12.53 6.12 25.21
CA PHE A 588 12.17 6.69 26.52
C PHE A 588 12.26 5.63 27.61
N ALA A 589 12.81 6.01 28.73
CA ALA A 589 13.08 5.11 29.84
C ALA A 589 12.62 5.67 31.20
N ASP A 590 11.71 6.61 31.20
CA ASP A 590 10.95 7.06 32.38
C ASP A 590 10.10 5.92 32.96
N GLU A 591 9.67 4.98 32.09
CA GLU A 591 9.04 3.73 32.45
C GLU A 591 9.96 2.52 32.12
N ALA A 592 9.66 1.37 32.70
CA ALA A 592 10.37 0.15 32.37
C ALA A 592 9.95 -0.36 30.97
N ILE A 593 10.92 -0.79 30.16
CA ILE A 593 10.66 -1.50 28.90
C ILE A 593 10.71 -3.00 29.22
N PRO A 594 9.56 -3.69 29.23
CA PRO A 594 9.49 -5.10 29.66
C PRO A 594 10.04 -6.06 28.62
N ASP A 595 9.79 -5.80 27.34
CA ASP A 595 10.02 -6.72 26.24
C ASP A 595 10.78 -6.08 25.08
N THR A 596 11.38 -6.92 24.23
CA THR A 596 11.98 -6.49 22.99
C THR A 596 10.89 -6.23 21.94
N SER A 597 10.92 -5.04 21.33
CA SER A 597 10.06 -4.67 20.21
C SER A 597 10.89 -4.26 19.00
N PHE A 598 10.31 -4.42 17.79
CA PHE A 598 10.96 -4.08 16.53
C PHE A 598 10.10 -3.07 15.77
N TYR A 599 10.76 -2.09 15.18
CA TYR A 599 10.16 -1.05 14.35
C TYR A 599 10.93 -0.95 13.05
N ASN A 600 10.22 -0.79 11.95
CA ASN A 600 10.80 -0.53 10.66
C ASN A 600 10.67 0.98 10.37
N VAL A 601 11.80 1.65 10.21
CA VAL A 601 11.88 3.06 9.86
C VAL A 601 12.37 3.16 8.43
N ALA A 602 11.52 3.66 7.54
CA ALA A 602 11.85 3.90 6.15
C ALA A 602 12.13 5.40 5.95
N VAL A 603 13.31 5.70 5.44
CA VAL A 603 13.67 7.05 4.97
C VAL A 603 13.63 7.04 3.46
N SER A 604 12.76 7.84 2.85
CA SER A 604 12.65 7.96 1.40
C SER A 604 13.27 9.24 0.89
N VAL A 605 13.91 9.17 -0.27
CA VAL A 605 14.46 10.31 -0.99
C VAL A 605 13.66 10.51 -2.28
N THR A 606 13.07 11.67 -2.44
CA THR A 606 12.27 12.04 -3.61
C THR A 606 12.94 13.19 -4.34
N ASP A 607 13.00 13.11 -5.65
CA ASP A 607 13.36 14.22 -6.50
C ASP A 607 12.17 15.18 -6.60
N ASP A 608 12.33 16.41 -6.13
CA ASP A 608 11.24 17.39 -6.04
C ASP A 608 10.71 17.83 -7.41
N ALA A 609 11.54 17.79 -8.45
CA ALA A 609 11.14 18.21 -9.79
C ALA A 609 10.25 17.18 -10.47
N THR A 610 10.49 15.90 -10.24
CA THR A 610 9.78 14.80 -10.90
C THR A 610 8.74 14.13 -10.01
N GLY A 611 8.80 14.35 -8.69
CA GLY A 611 8.00 13.64 -7.69
C GLY A 611 8.34 12.15 -7.58
N LYS A 612 9.42 11.69 -8.24
CA LYS A 612 9.82 10.28 -8.21
C LYS A 612 10.67 10.00 -6.99
N CYS A 613 10.39 8.88 -6.35
CA CYS A 613 11.30 8.35 -5.37
C CYS A 613 12.55 7.81 -6.04
N VAL A 614 13.70 8.37 -5.70
CA VAL A 614 15.00 8.07 -6.30
C VAL A 614 15.89 7.22 -5.41
N GLY A 615 15.52 7.07 -4.15
CA GLY A 615 16.26 6.25 -3.21
C GLY A 615 15.63 6.21 -1.84
N GLY A 616 16.28 5.55 -0.92
CA GLY A 616 15.85 5.45 0.45
C GLY A 616 16.45 4.25 1.18
N GLU A 617 16.08 4.12 2.42
CA GLU A 617 16.60 3.07 3.27
C GLU A 617 15.61 2.63 4.34
N ASN A 618 15.70 1.36 4.72
CA ASN A 618 14.96 0.80 5.84
C ASN A 618 15.89 0.51 7.01
N PHE A 619 15.51 1.03 8.16
CA PHE A 619 16.17 0.78 9.42
C PHE A 619 15.29 -0.09 10.30
N ILE A 620 15.86 -1.17 10.82
CA ILE A 620 15.18 -1.97 11.83
C ILE A 620 15.67 -1.52 13.19
N VAL A 621 14.80 -0.84 13.92
CA VAL A 621 15.08 -0.34 15.26
C VAL A 621 14.54 -1.33 16.28
N ARG A 622 15.40 -1.68 17.27
CA ARG A 622 15.06 -2.64 18.30
C ARG A 622 15.13 -1.99 19.69
N SER A 623 14.04 -2.08 20.45
CA SER A 623 14.08 -1.82 21.88
C SER A 623 14.62 -3.05 22.63
N LEU A 624 15.32 -2.81 23.72
CA LEU A 624 15.77 -3.88 24.64
C LEU A 624 15.07 -3.71 25.99
N PRO A 625 14.80 -4.82 26.71
CA PRO A 625 14.25 -4.73 28.04
C PRO A 625 15.17 -3.94 28.99
N ARG A 626 14.59 -3.01 29.73
CA ARG A 626 15.32 -2.25 30.73
C ARG A 626 14.41 -1.77 31.86
N LYS A 627 15.05 -1.44 33.00
CA LYS A 627 14.39 -0.80 34.13
C LYS A 627 14.24 0.72 33.87
N ALA A 628 13.22 1.32 34.44
CA ALA A 628 13.05 2.77 34.41
C ALA A 628 14.26 3.51 34.99
N ILE A 629 14.65 4.59 34.31
CA ILE A 629 15.59 5.57 34.82
C ILE A 629 14.77 6.61 35.60
N LYS A 630 15.12 6.80 36.88
CA LYS A 630 14.54 7.84 37.67
C LYS A 630 15.52 9.01 37.75
N VAL A 631 15.04 10.19 37.42
CA VAL A 631 15.77 11.43 37.57
C VAL A 631 14.87 12.41 38.33
N THR A 632 15.48 13.26 39.12
CA THR A 632 14.75 14.30 39.84
C THR A 632 15.49 15.60 39.62
N PRO A 633 15.00 16.48 38.74
CA PRO A 633 15.59 17.79 38.54
C PRO A 633 15.25 18.69 39.74
N GLU A 634 16.27 19.40 40.22
CA GLU A 634 16.16 20.29 41.36
C GLU A 634 16.85 21.60 41.06
N CYS A 635 16.37 22.67 41.68
CA CYS A 635 17.03 23.97 41.70
C CYS A 635 17.47 24.29 43.14
N TYR A 636 18.70 24.70 43.29
CA TYR A 636 19.15 25.25 44.55
C TYR A 636 19.86 26.58 44.36
N ILE A 637 19.91 27.38 45.43
CA ILE A 637 20.57 28.68 45.44
C ILE A 637 21.84 28.55 46.29
N TYR A 638 22.97 28.98 45.71
CA TYR A 638 24.27 29.02 46.39
C TYR A 638 24.99 30.30 46.05
N ASN A 639 25.43 31.04 47.10
CA ASN A 639 26.04 32.37 46.96
C ASN A 639 25.22 33.35 46.05
N GLY A 640 23.91 33.32 46.18
CA GLY A 640 22.98 34.16 45.40
C GLY A 640 22.73 33.69 43.96
N LYS A 641 23.39 32.67 43.48
CA LYS A 641 23.19 32.11 42.15
C LYS A 641 22.32 30.87 42.17
N HIS A 642 21.44 30.77 41.20
CA HIS A 642 20.60 29.60 41.03
C HIS A 642 21.35 28.53 40.22
N PHE A 643 21.22 27.29 40.63
CA PHE A 643 21.82 26.10 40.02
C PHE A 643 20.73 25.05 39.75
N LEU A 644 20.65 24.59 38.53
CA LEU A 644 19.90 23.40 38.20
C LEU A 644 20.77 22.19 38.48
N THR A 645 20.19 21.10 38.99
CA THR A 645 20.92 19.84 39.26
C THR A 645 19.98 18.64 39.16
N LEU A 646 20.58 17.46 38.93
CA LEU A 646 19.86 16.20 39.06
C LEU A 646 20.24 15.50 40.37
N SER A 647 19.24 15.09 41.12
CA SER A 647 19.41 14.17 42.26
C SER A 647 19.00 12.74 41.86
N ASP A 648 19.59 11.76 42.54
CA ASP A 648 19.30 10.33 42.40
C ASP A 648 19.65 9.67 41.03
N ALA A 649 20.62 10.19 40.28
CA ALA A 649 21.12 9.54 39.06
C ALA A 649 21.96 8.30 39.42
N SER A 650 21.42 7.10 39.17
CA SER A 650 22.10 5.82 39.43
C SER A 650 23.02 5.34 38.29
N GLU A 651 22.99 6.01 37.15
CA GLU A 651 23.73 5.66 35.92
C GLU A 651 24.63 6.83 35.47
N ARG A 652 25.57 6.57 34.57
CA ARG A 652 26.27 7.63 33.87
C ARG A 652 25.36 8.28 32.87
N LEU A 653 24.96 9.51 33.09
CA LEU A 653 24.04 10.27 32.30
C LEU A 653 24.75 11.47 31.64
N SER A 654 24.24 11.87 30.47
CA SER A 654 24.47 13.19 29.91
C SER A 654 23.18 14.01 30.08
N CYS A 655 23.31 15.26 30.51
CA CYS A 655 22.18 16.08 30.87
C CYS A 655 22.24 17.39 30.09
N GLN A 656 21.20 17.72 29.35
CA GLN A 656 21.06 18.95 28.60
C GLN A 656 19.91 19.77 29.19
N TRP A 657 20.19 21.06 29.50
CA TRP A 657 19.24 21.95 30.15
C TRP A 657 18.68 22.97 29.17
N PHE A 658 17.39 23.27 29.29
CA PHE A 658 16.67 24.23 28.48
C PHE A 658 15.93 25.23 29.36
N ASP A 659 15.87 26.50 28.92
CA ASP A 659 15.12 27.55 29.58
C ASP A 659 13.59 27.41 29.38
N PRO A 660 12.78 28.24 30.06
CA PRO A 660 11.32 28.19 29.88
C PRO A 660 10.84 28.45 28.44
N ASP A 661 11.64 29.09 27.60
CA ASP A 661 11.34 29.37 26.20
C ASP A 661 11.78 28.20 25.28
N GLY A 662 12.39 27.15 25.86
CA GLY A 662 12.89 25.98 25.12
C GLY A 662 14.27 26.18 24.48
N ARG A 663 14.99 27.23 24.84
CA ARG A 663 16.35 27.47 24.35
C ARG A 663 17.35 26.61 25.13
N TYR A 664 18.28 26.03 24.40
CA TYR A 664 19.38 25.28 25.02
C TYR A 664 20.29 26.18 25.87
N LEU A 665 20.56 25.78 27.09
CA LEU A 665 21.41 26.49 28.05
C LEU A 665 22.81 25.89 28.17
N GLY A 666 22.91 24.56 28.17
CA GLY A 666 24.18 23.85 28.33
C GLY A 666 24.03 22.46 28.91
N GLU A 667 25.17 21.83 29.17
CA GLU A 667 25.25 20.42 29.60
C GLU A 667 25.83 20.29 31.02
N GLY A 668 25.48 19.21 31.69
CA GLY A 668 26.05 18.81 32.98
C GLY A 668 25.05 18.43 34.04
N TYR A 669 25.49 17.68 35.04
CA TYR A 669 24.65 17.30 36.20
C TYR A 669 24.22 18.52 37.02
N THR A 670 25.03 19.55 37.00
CA THR A 670 24.76 20.82 37.68
C THR A 670 25.06 21.95 36.71
N PHE A 671 24.12 22.85 36.54
CA PHE A 671 24.20 23.97 35.59
C PHE A 671 23.81 25.28 36.30
N ALA A 672 24.64 26.33 36.19
CA ALA A 672 24.37 27.63 36.80
C ALA A 672 23.50 28.47 35.86
N ILE A 673 22.33 28.93 36.32
CA ILE A 673 21.43 29.82 35.55
C ILE A 673 21.51 31.30 36.04
N GLY A 674 22.46 31.60 36.94
CA GLY A 674 22.74 32.98 37.37
C GLY A 674 22.01 33.40 38.61
N ASP A 675 22.14 34.68 38.92
CA ASP A 675 21.57 35.36 40.14
C ASP A 675 20.16 35.90 39.84
N ASP A 676 19.82 36.13 38.59
CA ASP A 676 18.49 36.59 38.14
C ASP A 676 17.97 35.71 37.00
N PRO A 677 17.55 34.45 37.29
CA PRO A 677 17.11 33.53 36.30
C PRO A 677 15.75 33.89 35.69
N VAL A 678 15.53 33.54 34.48
CA VAL A 678 14.19 33.58 33.88
C VAL A 678 13.26 32.68 34.69
N LEU A 679 12.12 33.24 35.13
CA LEU A 679 11.15 32.44 35.89
C LEU A 679 10.32 31.58 34.99
N GLY A 680 10.10 30.33 35.38
CA GLY A 680 9.28 29.41 34.58
C GLY A 680 9.71 27.96 34.72
N GLU A 681 9.27 27.16 33.77
CA GLU A 681 9.52 25.74 33.75
C GLU A 681 10.77 25.44 32.92
N TYR A 682 11.83 25.05 33.59
CA TYR A 682 13.07 24.56 32.98
C TYR A 682 12.93 23.07 32.64
N LYS A 683 13.41 22.68 31.48
CA LYS A 683 13.39 21.28 31.04
C LYS A 683 14.80 20.71 31.05
N VAL A 684 14.87 19.40 31.30
CA VAL A 684 16.10 18.63 31.18
C VAL A 684 15.87 17.41 30.30
N ARG A 685 16.75 17.23 29.33
CA ARG A 685 16.87 16.03 28.52
C ARG A 685 18.03 15.21 29.04
N VAL A 686 17.76 14.00 29.47
CA VAL A 686 18.73 13.13 30.10
C VAL A 686 18.93 11.91 29.24
N CYS A 687 20.17 11.63 28.85
CA CYS A 687 20.53 10.49 28.03
C CYS A 687 21.48 9.55 28.79
N SER A 688 21.16 8.26 28.82
CA SER A 688 22.04 7.25 29.40
C SER A 688 23.26 7.03 28.52
N LYS A 689 24.47 7.21 29.03
CA LYS A 689 25.73 6.96 28.31
C LYS A 689 26.00 5.46 28.06
N LYS A 690 25.21 4.59 28.65
CA LYS A 690 25.35 3.15 28.51
C LYS A 690 24.69 2.64 27.24
N ASP A 691 23.52 3.14 26.93
CA ASP A 691 22.63 2.60 25.92
C ASP A 691 21.76 3.65 25.22
N GLY A 692 22.00 4.94 25.43
CA GLY A 692 21.30 6.02 24.76
C GLY A 692 19.84 6.25 25.17
N ALA A 693 19.38 5.63 26.26
CA ALA A 693 18.01 5.79 26.71
C ALA A 693 17.74 7.21 27.20
N LEU A 694 16.57 7.74 26.85
CA LEU A 694 16.17 9.11 27.13
C LEU A 694 15.16 9.21 28.27
N VAL A 695 15.28 10.28 29.06
CA VAL A 695 14.25 10.75 29.99
C VAL A 695 14.15 12.26 29.87
N TYR A 696 12.94 12.75 29.77
CA TYR A 696 12.62 14.16 29.88
C TYR A 696 11.97 14.43 31.23
N ASP A 697 12.39 15.50 31.90
CA ASP A 697 11.75 15.97 33.11
C ASP A 697 11.82 17.52 33.16
N SER A 698 11.10 18.13 34.08
CA SER A 698 11.08 19.57 34.22
C SER A 698 10.99 19.98 35.66
N LEU A 699 11.42 21.21 35.95
CA LEU A 699 11.22 21.84 37.21
C LEU A 699 10.84 23.30 37.04
N LYS A 700 10.05 23.80 37.95
CA LYS A 700 9.64 25.20 37.96
C LYS A 700 10.57 26.03 38.83
N VAL A 701 11.27 27.00 38.24
CA VAL A 701 12.05 28.00 38.96
C VAL A 701 11.16 29.20 39.26
N VAL A 702 11.05 29.53 40.51
CA VAL A 702 10.26 30.67 41.04
C VAL A 702 11.16 31.65 41.72
N ASN A 703 10.74 32.91 41.88
CA ASN A 703 11.47 33.91 42.69
C ASN A 703 11.57 33.49 44.15
N ASP A 704 12.62 33.95 44.80
CA ASP A 704 12.72 33.87 46.25
C ASP A 704 11.56 34.65 46.93
N LEU A 705 10.46 33.92 47.11
CA LEU A 705 9.21 34.49 47.67
C LEU A 705 9.36 34.91 49.10
N LEU A 706 10.33 34.35 49.81
CA LEU A 706 10.48 34.55 51.24
C LEU A 706 11.58 35.52 51.64
N GLN A 707 12.41 35.97 50.71
CA GLN A 707 13.52 36.89 50.92
C GLN A 707 14.24 36.70 52.27
N LYS A 708 15.15 35.74 52.33
CA LYS A 708 15.77 35.27 53.55
C LYS A 708 17.29 35.25 53.51
N SER A 709 17.92 35.23 54.66
CA SER A 709 19.35 34.99 54.82
C SER A 709 19.61 33.86 55.79
N PHE A 710 20.75 33.22 55.60
CA PHE A 710 21.17 32.06 56.39
C PHE A 710 22.47 32.28 57.10
N LYS A 711 22.55 31.77 58.30
CA LYS A 711 23.81 31.62 59.04
C LYS A 711 23.88 30.18 59.55
N ILE A 712 24.86 29.43 59.07
CA ILE A 712 25.07 28.05 59.51
C ILE A 712 26.11 28.00 60.64
N ASP A 713 25.81 27.28 61.68
CA ASP A 713 26.76 26.93 62.71
C ASP A 713 27.00 25.42 62.71
N VAL A 714 28.07 25.01 62.04
CA VAL A 714 28.42 23.61 61.87
C VAL A 714 28.78 22.95 63.20
N ALA A 715 29.38 23.72 64.17
CA ALA A 715 29.78 23.16 65.44
C ALA A 715 28.56 22.73 66.25
N THR A 716 27.45 23.43 66.18
CA THR A 716 26.22 23.16 66.94
C THR A 716 25.14 22.54 66.12
N SER A 717 25.41 22.25 64.83
CA SER A 717 24.44 21.70 63.86
C SER A 717 23.15 22.50 63.78
N ARG A 718 23.29 23.82 63.68
CA ARG A 718 22.17 24.78 63.64
C ARG A 718 22.23 25.64 62.41
N ILE A 719 21.05 25.93 61.84
CA ILE A 719 20.84 26.91 60.78
C ILE A 719 19.98 28.06 61.38
N TYR A 720 20.51 29.25 61.31
CA TYR A 720 19.74 30.45 61.65
C TYR A 720 19.19 31.02 60.40
N ILE A 721 17.87 31.12 60.29
CA ILE A 721 17.14 31.65 59.13
C ILE A 721 16.53 32.96 59.51
N THR A 722 16.85 34.04 58.79
CA THR A 722 16.27 35.36 58.97
C THR A 722 15.52 35.78 57.75
N PHE A 723 14.21 35.93 57.84
CA PHE A 723 13.38 36.47 56.79
C PHE A 723 13.40 38.00 56.79
N ARG A 724 13.23 38.59 55.61
CA ARG A 724 13.15 40.08 55.50
C ARG A 724 11.90 40.61 56.16
N HIS A 725 10.79 39.89 56.08
CA HIS A 725 9.52 40.18 56.74
C HIS A 725 9.11 39.01 57.64
N GLU A 726 8.16 39.23 58.55
CA GLU A 726 7.55 38.16 59.32
C GLU A 726 6.80 37.23 58.38
N LEU A 727 6.89 35.88 58.61
CA LEU A 727 6.14 34.89 57.82
C LEU A 727 4.63 35.14 57.95
N GLN A 728 3.96 35.26 56.83
CA GLN A 728 2.51 35.45 56.78
C GLN A 728 1.74 34.12 56.86
N GLU A 729 2.42 33.03 56.57
CA GLU A 729 1.90 31.65 56.59
C GLU A 729 2.95 30.70 57.17
N ASP A 730 2.50 29.50 57.59
CA ASP A 730 3.38 28.47 58.12
C ASP A 730 4.24 27.89 57.02
N VAL A 731 5.50 27.60 57.30
CA VAL A 731 6.48 27.11 56.35
C VAL A 731 7.17 25.88 56.90
N ASP A 732 7.19 24.79 56.15
CA ASP A 732 8.00 23.61 56.49
C ASP A 732 9.40 23.72 55.86
N VAL A 733 10.41 23.38 56.63
CA VAL A 733 11.79 23.37 56.19
C VAL A 733 12.36 21.96 56.34
N ILE A 734 12.83 21.42 55.24
CA ILE A 734 13.56 20.17 55.23
C ILE A 734 15.05 20.46 55.20
N VAL A 735 15.79 19.96 56.15
CA VAL A 735 17.25 20.04 56.15
C VAL A 735 17.82 18.63 55.93
N SER A 736 18.63 18.47 54.91
CA SER A 736 19.34 17.23 54.58
C SER A 736 20.84 17.51 54.47
N THR A 737 21.64 16.49 54.70
CA THR A 737 23.08 16.51 54.46
C THR A 737 23.45 15.36 53.51
N THR A 738 24.65 15.37 52.97
CA THR A 738 25.16 14.27 52.11
C THR A 738 25.10 12.89 52.77
N SER A 739 25.04 12.84 54.08
CA SER A 739 25.06 11.59 54.84
C SER A 739 23.80 11.32 55.65
N VAL A 740 22.85 12.23 55.73
CA VAL A 740 21.64 12.06 56.55
C VAL A 740 20.40 12.51 55.79
N LYS A 741 19.38 11.64 55.79
CA LYS A 741 18.08 11.85 55.14
C LYS A 741 17.38 13.07 55.75
N GLY A 742 16.69 13.87 54.95
CA GLY A 742 16.08 15.12 55.33
C GLY A 742 15.19 15.05 56.57
N GLN A 743 15.35 16.02 57.48
CA GLN A 743 14.50 16.22 58.65
C GLN A 743 13.60 17.44 58.42
N THR A 744 12.33 17.31 58.61
CA THR A 744 11.35 18.40 58.43
C THR A 744 11.22 19.15 59.77
N THR A 745 11.30 20.50 59.71
CA THR A 745 11.01 21.40 60.81
C THR A 745 9.92 22.39 60.41
N HIS A 746 8.92 22.52 61.24
CA HIS A 746 7.82 23.44 61.04
C HIS A 746 8.17 24.83 61.55
N LEU A 747 8.05 25.85 60.69
CA LEU A 747 8.25 27.28 61.05
C LEU A 747 6.88 27.96 61.07
N PRO A 748 6.36 28.27 62.29
CA PRO A 748 5.06 28.92 62.40
C PRO A 748 5.12 30.37 61.94
N LYS A 749 4.03 30.88 61.34
CA LYS A 749 3.88 32.27 60.90
C LYS A 749 4.05 33.27 62.09
N GLY A 750 4.27 34.54 61.77
CA GLY A 750 4.33 35.63 62.73
C GLY A 750 5.71 35.88 63.39
N GLN A 751 6.74 35.22 62.88
CA GLN A 751 8.13 35.42 63.32
C GLN A 751 9.03 35.76 62.15
N LYS A 752 10.15 36.39 62.41
CA LYS A 752 11.16 36.77 61.43
C LYS A 752 12.44 35.93 61.48
N ASN A 753 12.78 35.46 62.69
CA ASN A 753 14.00 34.70 62.95
C ASN A 753 13.68 33.28 63.47
N TYR A 754 14.29 32.30 62.86
CA TYR A 754 14.12 30.89 63.21
C TYR A 754 15.47 30.20 63.39
N THR A 755 15.51 29.17 64.24
CA THR A 755 16.66 28.27 64.40
C THR A 755 16.22 26.87 64.11
N VAL A 756 16.81 26.26 63.05
CA VAL A 756 16.56 24.90 62.67
C VAL A 756 17.76 24.02 63.08
N HIS A 757 17.50 22.91 63.74
CA HIS A 757 18.50 21.92 64.08
C HIS A 757 18.54 20.85 62.98
N TYR A 758 19.74 20.37 62.68
CA TYR A 758 19.90 19.26 61.72
C TYR A 758 20.88 18.21 62.22
N ASN A 759 20.71 17.01 61.85
CA ASN A 759 21.58 15.92 62.21
C ASN A 759 22.82 15.92 61.34
N SER A 760 24.03 16.06 61.91
CA SER A 760 25.32 15.90 61.22
C SER A 760 26.05 14.67 61.68
N VAL A 761 26.56 13.83 60.78
CA VAL A 761 27.55 12.83 61.17
C VAL A 761 28.91 13.44 60.90
N GLY A 762 29.69 13.58 62.00
CA GLY A 762 30.89 14.40 62.05
C GLY A 762 31.86 14.28 60.87
N GLY A 763 32.17 15.48 60.31
CA GLY A 763 33.18 15.65 59.26
C GLY A 763 33.02 17.07 58.61
N ILE A 764 34.16 17.71 58.37
CA ILE A 764 34.27 19.14 58.03
C ILE A 764 33.70 19.49 56.62
N ASN A 765 33.21 18.52 55.83
CA ASN A 765 32.76 18.70 54.42
C ASN A 765 31.31 18.26 54.13
N ASN A 766 30.40 18.36 55.10
CA ASN A 766 29.01 18.07 54.89
C ASN A 766 28.29 19.21 54.15
N VAL A 767 27.89 19.01 52.94
CA VAL A 767 26.98 19.94 52.24
C VAL A 767 25.60 19.83 52.91
N VAL A 768 25.07 20.96 53.31
CA VAL A 768 23.75 21.08 53.91
C VAL A 768 22.77 21.64 52.88
N MET A 769 21.70 20.92 52.61
CA MET A 769 20.62 21.39 51.74
C MET A 769 19.43 21.78 52.59
N VAL A 770 18.91 22.97 52.38
CA VAL A 770 17.75 23.52 53.10
C VAL A 770 16.62 23.74 52.08
N THR A 771 15.56 22.99 52.21
CA THR A 771 14.40 23.07 51.29
C THR A 771 13.21 23.66 52.02
N PHE A 772 12.57 24.65 51.38
CA PHE A 772 11.35 25.28 51.90
C PHE A 772 10.12 24.71 51.21
N ILE A 773 9.07 24.45 52.00
CA ILE A 773 7.76 23.97 51.54
C ILE A 773 6.71 24.95 52.05
N VAL A 774 6.00 25.59 51.12
CA VAL A 774 4.91 26.53 51.45
C VAL A 774 3.61 25.91 50.91
N ASN A 775 2.61 25.79 51.76
CA ASN A 775 1.32 25.15 51.43
C ASN A 775 1.45 23.74 50.82
N GLY A 776 2.42 22.97 51.31
CA GLY A 776 2.67 21.62 50.79
C GLY A 776 3.42 21.56 49.46
N VAL A 777 3.81 22.71 48.90
CA VAL A 777 4.56 22.79 47.65
C VAL A 777 6.00 23.14 47.93
N LYS A 778 6.95 22.37 47.39
CA LYS A 778 8.39 22.68 47.45
C LYS A 778 8.62 23.94 46.62
N THR A 779 9.11 25.00 47.28
CA THR A 779 9.30 26.31 46.65
C THR A 779 10.76 26.56 46.31
N GLU A 780 11.67 26.30 47.23
CA GLU A 780 13.08 26.66 47.07
C GLU A 780 13.98 25.69 47.81
N THR A 781 15.18 25.49 47.27
CA THR A 781 16.25 24.70 47.92
C THR A 781 17.53 25.48 47.90
N TYR A 782 18.20 25.57 49.04
CA TYR A 782 19.47 26.26 49.24
C TYR A 782 20.55 25.24 49.59
N LYS A 783 21.68 25.36 48.92
CA LYS A 783 22.89 24.65 49.28
C LYS A 783 23.74 25.55 50.20
N LEU A 784 23.99 25.11 51.41
CA LEU A 784 24.81 25.78 52.38
C LEU A 784 26.10 24.97 52.61
N GLN A 785 27.21 25.64 52.78
CA GLN A 785 28.50 24.99 53.06
C GLN A 785 28.96 25.28 54.50
#